data_70eadc3a695ebc3a2eadfe7021a7923e
#
_entry.id   70eadc3a695ebc3a2eadfe7021a7923e
#
_cell.length_a   1.000
_cell.length_b   1.000
_cell.length_c   1.000
_cell.angle_alpha   90.00
_cell.angle_beta   90.00
_cell.angle_gamma   90.00
#
_symmetry.space_group_name_H-M   'P 1'
#
loop_
_entity.id
_entity.type
_entity.pdbx_description
1 polymer ?
#
loop_
_entity_poly.entity_id
_entity_poly.type
_entity_poly.pdbx_seq_one_letter_code
_entity_poly.pdbx_strand_id
1 'polypeptide(L)'
;MSTIDPKWTLSSIPPKGHKDVAAFAHSLFDIAKMEKERLGKPGDFLSNYALYRGKQSTGNNTLVKAAHTPVNLYFANIERTVSNITARQPVGEVVDLDGIKDDAQDMLSVKLLKWWKDTSQQAKTRATARTMEIYGITVEKPYWAKDLSDPNIMLTDPFAFFPAPGNWDDMSTEPPYVCFAYLDFVDKTEKEFSVSGVAQDDAYQLLGTEREKYKADNYTSAQQRIGNYEDPMYKVGKNDNAASDQKIERCLIIEVWVRDKRIKNVTEEMPVLDDADAPLVDDQGRHVMEVVTRKEPVYPDGIRKITITQRKGDKKAKKTESPFMVLDDCANPNINPNLEVELAQNTHPWGRIPVYTANSYRDLISPWGFAAAEQVGDLIIKINLIVSKLVAYVLNVMTPPLIIQKHCGISRAMIESSLKNSGRLVLMPTTPNARIEFMEIPNLPSTFFQVLDLIIKLFDRVSQIEDADRGEAPNRVVAASAIVALQERNQEVRQSKTTSIESLVEQRSRWAIGLWQNFGTKSELVEVGGEPQKFVGTQFAYRKFSYVVESGSTTPRTSLQIQEMAQKLFELKAIDQEALLEALNFPGWKEIIKRAQMSMFDQIIEILLEMGMPEEQAMQLQEMLMELQDDLKSSPNGFGAGKPKPGTPKAQQGKGS
;
A
#
# COMPACT_ATOMS: atom_id res chain seq x y z
N MET A 1 -28.44 -19.93 10.02
CA MET A 1 -28.74 -18.62 10.63
C MET A 1 -28.77 -18.81 12.14
N SER A 2 -27.71 -18.40 12.84
CA SER A 2 -27.72 -18.31 14.30
C SER A 2 -28.63 -17.15 14.64
N THR A 3 -29.75 -17.38 15.27
CA THR A 3 -30.62 -16.35 15.83
C THR A 3 -29.81 -15.61 16.89
N ILE A 4 -29.36 -14.40 16.52
CA ILE A 4 -28.76 -13.47 17.47
C ILE A 4 -29.83 -13.17 18.52
N ASP A 5 -29.49 -13.36 19.77
CA ASP A 5 -30.35 -12.87 20.85
C ASP A 5 -30.49 -11.34 20.65
N PRO A 6 -31.69 -10.80 20.38
CA PRO A 6 -31.89 -9.39 20.06
C PRO A 6 -31.46 -8.43 21.18
N LYS A 7 -30.96 -8.98 22.27
CA LYS A 7 -30.45 -8.26 23.42
C LYS A 7 -29.14 -7.49 23.16
N TRP A 8 -28.29 -7.97 22.25
CA TRP A 8 -26.97 -7.38 22.00
C TRP A 8 -26.94 -6.62 20.68
N THR A 9 -26.63 -5.34 20.75
CA THR A 9 -26.54 -4.42 19.63
C THR A 9 -25.28 -3.54 19.77
N LEU A 10 -24.98 -2.71 18.80
CA LEU A 10 -23.90 -1.72 18.90
C LEU A 10 -24.10 -0.72 20.07
N SER A 11 -25.35 -0.53 20.52
CA SER A 11 -25.68 0.29 21.70
C SER A 11 -25.56 -0.48 23.03
N SER A 12 -25.61 -1.84 22.95
CA SER A 12 -25.57 -2.72 24.11
C SER A 12 -24.59 -3.86 23.86
N ILE A 13 -23.29 -3.59 23.97
CA ILE A 13 -22.20 -4.53 23.69
C ILE A 13 -22.03 -5.47 24.90
N PRO A 14 -21.85 -6.80 24.71
CA PRO A 14 -21.65 -7.72 25.82
C PRO A 14 -20.35 -7.40 26.58
N PRO A 15 -20.35 -7.49 27.92
CA PRO A 15 -19.13 -7.21 28.71
C PRO A 15 -18.03 -8.24 28.43
N LYS A 16 -16.77 -7.87 28.70
CA LYS A 16 -15.62 -8.76 28.56
C LYS A 16 -15.84 -10.06 29.37
N GLY A 17 -15.52 -11.21 28.75
CA GLY A 17 -15.71 -12.52 29.36
C GLY A 17 -17.15 -13.05 29.36
N HIS A 18 -18.13 -12.30 28.83
CA HIS A 18 -19.49 -12.81 28.69
C HIS A 18 -19.56 -13.89 27.61
N LYS A 19 -20.36 -14.94 27.83
CA LYS A 19 -20.52 -16.09 26.91
C LYS A 19 -20.94 -15.72 25.49
N ASP A 20 -21.66 -14.61 25.34
CA ASP A 20 -22.21 -14.16 24.05
C ASP A 20 -21.23 -13.28 23.24
N VAL A 21 -20.02 -12.97 23.75
CA VAL A 21 -19.04 -12.14 23.06
C VAL A 21 -18.66 -12.71 21.69
N ALA A 22 -18.42 -14.03 21.62
CA ALA A 22 -18.07 -14.67 20.37
C ALA A 22 -19.22 -14.64 19.35
N ALA A 23 -20.45 -14.86 19.79
CA ALA A 23 -21.63 -14.79 18.93
C ALA A 23 -21.90 -13.36 18.45
N PHE A 24 -21.73 -12.36 19.32
CA PHE A 24 -21.83 -10.96 18.97
C PHE A 24 -20.79 -10.55 17.93
N ALA A 25 -19.53 -10.86 18.15
CA ALA A 25 -18.45 -10.54 17.19
C ALA A 25 -18.69 -11.22 15.83
N HIS A 26 -19.10 -12.48 15.82
CA HIS A 26 -19.45 -13.18 14.58
C HIS A 26 -20.63 -12.53 13.86
N SER A 27 -21.63 -12.05 14.58
CA SER A 27 -22.77 -11.37 13.97
C SER A 27 -22.41 -10.08 13.27
N LEU A 28 -21.49 -9.29 13.84
CA LEU A 28 -20.96 -8.09 13.19
C LEU A 28 -20.20 -8.43 11.90
N PHE A 29 -19.41 -9.49 11.93
CA PHE A 29 -18.73 -10.00 10.75
C PHE A 29 -19.72 -10.48 9.67
N ASP A 30 -20.76 -11.24 10.04
CA ASP A 30 -21.78 -11.72 9.10
C ASP A 30 -22.51 -10.54 8.41
N ILE A 31 -22.88 -9.50 9.17
CA ILE A 31 -23.51 -8.29 8.63
C ILE A 31 -22.59 -7.61 7.61
N ALA A 32 -21.33 -7.41 7.96
CA ALA A 32 -20.35 -6.77 7.07
C ALA A 32 -20.06 -7.64 5.82
N LYS A 33 -20.00 -8.95 5.99
CA LYS A 33 -19.83 -9.91 4.90
C LYS A 33 -21.03 -9.91 3.95
N MET A 34 -22.25 -9.96 4.48
CA MET A 34 -23.48 -9.90 3.67
C MET A 34 -23.55 -8.60 2.85
N GLU A 35 -23.16 -7.46 3.44
CA GLU A 35 -23.14 -6.19 2.71
C GLU A 35 -22.09 -6.20 1.59
N LYS A 36 -20.89 -6.68 1.85
CA LYS A 36 -19.84 -6.84 0.84
C LYS A 36 -20.29 -7.75 -0.33
N GLU A 37 -20.97 -8.86 0.00
CA GLU A 37 -21.55 -9.77 -0.99
C GLU A 37 -22.71 -9.11 -1.76
N ARG A 38 -23.59 -8.36 -1.07
CA ARG A 38 -24.69 -7.62 -1.68
C ARG A 38 -24.19 -6.62 -2.73
N LEU A 39 -23.05 -5.97 -2.46
CA LEU A 39 -22.40 -5.06 -3.38
C LEU A 39 -21.60 -5.79 -4.49
N GLY A 40 -21.56 -7.11 -4.51
CA GLY A 40 -20.86 -7.90 -5.53
C GLY A 40 -19.33 -7.82 -5.48
N LYS A 41 -18.74 -7.18 -4.46
CA LYS A 41 -17.30 -6.89 -4.41
C LYS A 41 -16.38 -8.12 -4.49
N PRO A 42 -16.69 -9.28 -3.89
CA PRO A 42 -15.86 -10.47 -4.07
C PRO A 42 -15.75 -10.90 -5.55
N GLY A 43 -16.84 -10.76 -6.30
CA GLY A 43 -16.89 -11.04 -7.73
C GLY A 43 -16.05 -10.08 -8.56
N ASP A 44 -16.21 -8.79 -8.31
CA ASP A 44 -15.45 -7.74 -8.97
C ASP A 44 -13.95 -7.93 -8.75
N PHE A 45 -13.53 -8.20 -7.50
CA PHE A 45 -12.13 -8.42 -7.16
C PHE A 45 -11.53 -9.63 -7.90
N LEU A 46 -12.27 -10.76 -7.97
CA LEU A 46 -11.82 -11.94 -8.71
C LEU A 46 -11.71 -11.66 -10.21
N SER A 47 -12.71 -11.00 -10.77
CA SER A 47 -12.76 -10.61 -12.18
C SER A 47 -11.61 -9.67 -12.55
N ASN A 48 -11.40 -8.61 -11.76
CA ASN A 48 -10.34 -7.64 -11.96
C ASN A 48 -8.96 -8.29 -11.88
N TYR A 49 -8.74 -9.20 -10.92
CA TYR A 49 -7.50 -9.93 -10.80
C TYR A 49 -7.28 -10.91 -11.96
N ALA A 50 -8.33 -11.56 -12.44
CA ALA A 50 -8.26 -12.43 -13.63
C ALA A 50 -7.87 -11.63 -14.89
N LEU A 51 -8.44 -10.43 -15.07
CA LEU A 51 -8.05 -9.51 -16.14
C LEU A 51 -6.58 -9.11 -16.04
N TYR A 52 -6.12 -8.72 -14.85
CA TYR A 52 -4.72 -8.38 -14.61
C TYR A 52 -3.78 -9.53 -14.95
N ARG A 53 -4.15 -10.77 -14.63
CA ARG A 53 -3.37 -11.98 -14.93
C ARG A 53 -3.48 -12.45 -16.38
N GLY A 54 -4.25 -11.75 -17.24
CA GLY A 54 -4.48 -12.15 -18.63
C GLY A 54 -5.35 -13.42 -18.78
N LYS A 55 -6.03 -13.85 -17.71
CA LYS A 55 -6.94 -14.99 -17.76
C LYS A 55 -8.33 -14.52 -18.11
N GLN A 56 -8.57 -14.36 -19.39
CA GLN A 56 -9.81 -13.85 -19.94
C GLN A 56 -10.55 -14.97 -20.66
N SER A 57 -11.86 -15.08 -20.42
CA SER A 57 -12.69 -16.08 -21.10
C SER A 57 -12.93 -15.66 -22.55
N THR A 58 -12.72 -16.59 -23.49
CA THR A 58 -12.96 -16.40 -24.93
C THR A 58 -14.27 -17.03 -25.42
N GLY A 59 -15.17 -17.37 -24.49
CA GLY A 59 -16.44 -18.02 -24.82
C GLY A 59 -16.30 -19.53 -25.09
N ASN A 60 -17.43 -20.17 -25.44
CA ASN A 60 -17.50 -21.63 -25.58
C ASN A 60 -17.11 -22.18 -26.96
N ASN A 61 -16.70 -21.34 -27.91
CA ASN A 61 -16.34 -21.80 -29.25
C ASN A 61 -14.97 -22.49 -29.24
N THR A 62 -14.94 -23.78 -29.61
CA THR A 62 -13.76 -24.65 -29.60
C THR A 62 -12.61 -24.12 -30.48
N LEU A 63 -12.91 -23.54 -31.64
CA LEU A 63 -11.90 -22.97 -32.54
C LEU A 63 -11.26 -21.72 -31.96
N VAL A 64 -12.05 -20.86 -31.30
CA VAL A 64 -11.54 -19.66 -30.63
C VAL A 64 -10.74 -20.04 -29.40
N LYS A 65 -11.10 -21.11 -28.69
CA LYS A 65 -10.30 -21.64 -27.57
C LYS A 65 -8.93 -22.16 -28.03
N ALA A 66 -8.87 -22.85 -29.19
CA ALA A 66 -7.61 -23.36 -29.74
C ALA A 66 -6.66 -22.24 -30.20
N ALA A 67 -7.23 -21.13 -30.70
CA ALA A 67 -6.49 -19.95 -31.17
C ALA A 67 -6.40 -18.84 -30.11
N HIS A 68 -6.71 -19.13 -28.85
CA HIS A 68 -6.75 -18.14 -27.79
C HIS A 68 -5.39 -17.44 -27.61
N THR A 69 -5.36 -16.16 -27.95
CA THR A 69 -4.17 -15.31 -27.85
C THR A 69 -4.51 -14.10 -26.99
N PRO A 70 -4.28 -14.17 -25.67
CA PRO A 70 -4.58 -13.04 -24.78
C PRO A 70 -3.56 -11.91 -24.99
N VAL A 71 -4.05 -10.74 -25.39
CA VAL A 71 -3.26 -9.50 -25.39
C VAL A 71 -3.55 -8.77 -24.10
N ASN A 72 -2.62 -8.86 -23.13
CA ASN A 72 -2.85 -8.32 -21.81
C ASN A 72 -2.50 -6.82 -21.70
N LEU A 73 -3.30 -5.99 -22.38
CA LEU A 73 -3.17 -4.52 -22.34
C LEU A 73 -3.43 -3.97 -20.93
N TYR A 74 -4.31 -4.63 -20.17
CA TYR A 74 -4.64 -4.19 -18.81
C TYR A 74 -3.45 -4.29 -17.86
N PHE A 75 -2.68 -5.38 -17.93
CA PHE A 75 -1.44 -5.53 -17.15
C PHE A 75 -0.47 -4.39 -17.44
N ALA A 76 -0.24 -4.09 -18.72
CA ALA A 76 0.68 -3.03 -19.13
C ALA A 76 0.19 -1.65 -18.62
N ASN A 77 -1.12 -1.39 -18.64
CA ASN A 77 -1.71 -0.17 -18.12
C ASN A 77 -1.50 -0.04 -16.60
N ILE A 78 -1.84 -1.08 -15.83
CA ILE A 78 -1.68 -1.08 -14.37
C ILE A 78 -0.22 -0.85 -13.97
N GLU A 79 0.72 -1.62 -14.53
CA GLU A 79 2.14 -1.50 -14.15
C GLU A 79 2.71 -0.11 -14.51
N ARG A 80 2.26 0.47 -15.63
CA ARG A 80 2.63 1.83 -16.01
C ARG A 80 2.06 2.86 -15.02
N THR A 81 0.77 2.77 -14.69
CA THR A 81 0.14 3.67 -13.71
C THR A 81 0.83 3.58 -12.36
N VAL A 82 1.06 2.37 -11.85
CA VAL A 82 1.78 2.14 -10.59
C VAL A 82 3.20 2.74 -10.65
N SER A 83 3.93 2.52 -11.74
CA SER A 83 5.27 3.09 -11.91
C SER A 83 5.27 4.61 -11.89
N ASN A 84 4.28 5.24 -12.50
CA ASN A 84 4.17 6.69 -12.55
C ASN A 84 3.81 7.30 -11.19
N ILE A 85 2.79 6.77 -10.48
CA ILE A 85 2.34 7.32 -9.19
C ILE A 85 3.29 6.98 -8.04
N THR A 86 4.22 6.04 -8.22
CA THR A 86 5.22 5.66 -7.22
C THR A 86 6.65 5.84 -7.72
N ALA A 87 6.84 6.71 -8.70
CA ALA A 87 8.15 6.94 -9.34
C ALA A 87 9.19 7.45 -8.35
N ARG A 88 8.78 8.29 -7.42
CA ARG A 88 9.63 8.89 -6.39
C ARG A 88 9.13 8.55 -5.00
N GLN A 89 10.03 8.63 -4.04
CA GLN A 89 9.68 8.61 -2.63
C GLN A 89 8.91 9.89 -2.30
N PRO A 90 7.76 9.79 -1.61
CA PRO A 90 7.07 10.97 -1.12
C PRO A 90 7.96 11.76 -0.18
N VAL A 91 8.05 13.06 -0.41
CA VAL A 91 8.76 13.99 0.47
C VAL A 91 7.73 14.69 1.34
N GLY A 92 7.95 14.74 2.62
CA GLY A 92 7.07 15.42 3.55
C GLY A 92 7.82 15.82 4.82
N GLU A 93 7.16 16.64 5.61
CA GLU A 93 7.71 17.21 6.83
C GLU A 93 6.89 16.78 8.04
N VAL A 94 7.58 16.58 9.16
CA VAL A 94 6.94 16.48 10.47
C VAL A 94 6.62 17.87 10.94
N VAL A 95 5.37 18.12 11.30
CA VAL A 95 4.89 19.41 11.82
C VAL A 95 4.54 19.24 13.28
N ASP A 96 5.11 20.06 14.14
CA ASP A 96 4.72 20.17 15.54
C ASP A 96 3.48 21.06 15.67
N LEU A 97 2.41 20.49 16.19
CA LEU A 97 1.13 21.19 16.38
C LEU A 97 1.09 22.02 17.66
N ASP A 98 2.02 21.78 18.60
CA ASP A 98 2.13 22.53 19.84
C ASP A 98 2.98 23.79 19.68
N GLY A 99 3.68 23.94 18.54
CA GLY A 99 4.45 25.13 18.18
C GLY A 99 5.74 25.30 18.97
N ILE A 100 6.27 24.24 19.57
CA ILE A 100 7.52 24.27 20.33
C ILE A 100 8.68 24.25 19.33
N LYS A 101 9.55 25.27 19.43
CA LYS A 101 10.73 25.36 18.57
C LYS A 101 11.90 24.63 19.22
N ASP A 102 12.08 23.38 18.90
CA ASP A 102 13.21 22.54 19.27
C ASP A 102 13.54 21.55 18.15
N ASP A 103 14.60 20.76 18.33
CA ASP A 103 15.09 19.80 17.33
C ASP A 103 14.20 18.52 17.20
N ALA A 104 13.09 18.42 17.93
CA ALA A 104 12.24 17.23 17.93
C ALA A 104 11.60 16.95 16.57
N GLN A 105 11.23 18.00 15.85
CA GLN A 105 10.66 17.92 14.51
C GLN A 105 11.68 17.35 13.52
N ASP A 106 12.91 17.85 13.57
CA ASP A 106 14.01 17.39 12.71
C ASP A 106 14.42 15.95 13.06
N MET A 107 14.50 15.62 14.36
CA MET A 107 14.77 14.27 14.83
C MET A 107 13.75 13.25 14.31
N LEU A 108 12.45 13.57 14.39
CA LEU A 108 11.39 12.69 13.92
C LEU A 108 11.42 12.57 12.39
N SER A 109 11.73 13.64 11.67
CA SER A 109 11.85 13.64 10.21
C SER A 109 13.00 12.72 9.76
N VAL A 110 14.17 12.81 10.39
CA VAL A 110 15.32 11.95 10.08
C VAL A 110 15.03 10.50 10.49
N LYS A 111 14.38 10.27 11.64
CA LYS A 111 13.97 8.92 12.07
C LYS A 111 12.97 8.31 11.08
N LEU A 112 12.01 9.07 10.56
CA LEU A 112 11.08 8.61 9.53
C LEU A 112 11.79 8.22 8.24
N LEU A 113 12.75 9.02 7.78
CA LEU A 113 13.55 8.71 6.59
C LEU A 113 14.36 7.42 6.77
N LYS A 114 14.98 7.24 7.93
CA LYS A 114 15.69 6.00 8.27
C LYS A 114 14.72 4.81 8.26
N TRP A 115 13.62 4.91 8.97
CA TRP A 115 12.59 3.87 9.01
C TRP A 115 12.05 3.51 7.62
N TRP A 116 11.84 4.54 6.77
CA TRP A 116 11.39 4.33 5.39
C TRP A 116 12.33 3.44 4.59
N LYS A 117 13.64 3.65 4.74
CA LYS A 117 14.68 2.86 4.08
C LYS A 117 14.82 1.47 4.69
N ASP A 118 14.94 1.38 6.01
CA ASP A 118 15.20 0.13 6.73
C ASP A 118 14.05 -0.88 6.59
N THR A 119 12.81 -0.40 6.53
CA THR A 119 11.61 -1.23 6.39
C THR A 119 11.08 -1.32 4.96
N SER A 120 11.84 -0.84 3.98
CA SER A 120 11.52 -0.91 2.54
C SER A 120 10.13 -0.34 2.20
N GLN A 121 9.76 0.80 2.78
CA GLN A 121 8.43 1.39 2.63
C GLN A 121 8.09 1.73 1.17
N GLN A 122 9.09 2.08 0.35
CA GLN A 122 8.86 2.34 -1.09
C GLN A 122 8.35 1.08 -1.82
N ALA A 123 8.89 -0.09 -1.51
CA ALA A 123 8.41 -1.34 -2.09
C ALA A 123 6.97 -1.66 -1.65
N LYS A 124 6.65 -1.40 -0.37
CA LYS A 124 5.28 -1.53 0.16
C LYS A 124 4.34 -0.55 -0.53
N THR A 125 4.73 0.71 -0.74
CA THR A 125 3.93 1.71 -1.47
C THR A 125 3.62 1.27 -2.89
N ARG A 126 4.57 0.65 -3.60
CA ARG A 126 4.30 0.06 -4.92
C ARG A 126 3.31 -1.10 -4.85
N ALA A 127 3.41 -1.96 -3.84
CA ALA A 127 2.47 -3.06 -3.64
C ALA A 127 1.06 -2.52 -3.31
N THR A 128 0.98 -1.51 -2.46
CA THR A 128 -0.26 -0.80 -2.09
C THR A 128 -0.93 -0.16 -3.31
N ALA A 129 -0.16 0.59 -4.12
CA ALA A 129 -0.65 1.21 -5.35
C ALA A 129 -1.15 0.16 -6.35
N ARG A 130 -0.43 -0.96 -6.50
CA ARG A 130 -0.87 -2.07 -7.36
C ARG A 130 -2.17 -2.69 -6.86
N THR A 131 -2.32 -2.91 -5.57
CA THR A 131 -3.55 -3.43 -4.96
C THR A 131 -4.71 -2.47 -5.20
N MET A 132 -4.49 -1.16 -5.01
CA MET A 132 -5.47 -0.10 -5.27
C MET A 132 -5.94 -0.11 -6.72
N GLU A 133 -5.04 -0.19 -7.69
CA GLU A 133 -5.39 -0.17 -9.11
C GLU A 133 -6.11 -1.45 -9.58
N ILE A 134 -5.77 -2.62 -9.02
CA ILE A 134 -6.39 -3.89 -9.39
C ILE A 134 -7.79 -4.04 -8.78
N TYR A 135 -7.94 -3.71 -7.49
CA TYR A 135 -9.19 -3.96 -6.75
C TYR A 135 -10.08 -2.73 -6.57
N GLY A 136 -9.59 -1.54 -6.93
CA GLY A 136 -10.28 -0.29 -6.66
C GLY A 136 -10.05 0.25 -5.26
N ILE A 137 -9.56 -0.57 -4.33
CA ILE A 137 -9.27 -0.22 -2.95
C ILE A 137 -7.98 -0.89 -2.49
N THR A 138 -7.25 -0.20 -1.62
CA THR A 138 -6.18 -0.77 -0.82
C THR A 138 -6.45 -0.55 0.67
N VAL A 139 -6.01 -1.47 1.50
CA VAL A 139 -6.24 -1.46 2.94
C VAL A 139 -4.92 -1.70 3.66
N GLU A 140 -4.53 -0.79 4.51
CA GLU A 140 -3.34 -0.93 5.35
C GLU A 140 -3.72 -0.97 6.82
N LYS A 141 -3.03 -1.82 7.57
CA LYS A 141 -3.16 -1.97 9.01
C LYS A 141 -1.82 -1.71 9.68
N PRO A 142 -1.67 -0.60 10.42
CA PRO A 142 -0.47 -0.30 11.18
C PRO A 142 -0.45 -1.11 12.48
N TYR A 143 0.74 -1.51 12.92
CA TYR A 143 0.95 -2.21 14.17
C TYR A 143 2.37 -2.01 14.69
N TRP A 144 2.56 -2.22 15.99
CA TRP A 144 3.88 -2.25 16.60
C TRP A 144 4.50 -3.64 16.46
N ALA A 145 5.63 -3.74 15.75
CA ALA A 145 6.38 -4.98 15.60
C ALA A 145 7.32 -5.17 16.80
N LYS A 146 6.92 -6.02 17.75
CA LYS A 146 7.68 -6.24 18.98
C LYS A 146 9.10 -6.75 18.72
N ASP A 147 9.27 -7.62 17.72
CA ASP A 147 10.56 -8.22 17.35
C ASP A 147 11.54 -7.18 16.81
N LEU A 148 11.05 -6.20 16.07
CA LEU A 148 11.84 -5.12 15.47
C LEU A 148 11.95 -3.91 16.38
N SER A 149 11.08 -3.78 17.38
CA SER A 149 10.90 -2.58 18.21
C SER A 149 10.65 -1.32 17.38
N ASP A 150 9.95 -1.47 16.26
CA ASP A 150 9.63 -0.40 15.32
C ASP A 150 8.18 -0.54 14.79
N PRO A 151 7.54 0.53 14.33
CA PRO A 151 6.27 0.48 13.62
C PRO A 151 6.38 -0.33 12.34
N ASN A 152 5.36 -1.09 12.02
CA ASN A 152 5.26 -1.80 10.77
C ASN A 152 3.86 -1.68 10.19
N ILE A 153 3.72 -1.99 8.91
CA ILE A 153 2.48 -1.88 8.18
C ILE A 153 2.21 -3.17 7.46
N MET A 154 1.02 -3.70 7.67
CA MET A 154 0.52 -4.86 6.97
C MET A 154 -0.41 -4.39 5.84
N LEU A 155 -0.05 -4.70 4.59
CA LEU A 155 -0.96 -4.58 3.47
C LEU A 155 -1.99 -5.71 3.57
N THR A 156 -3.22 -5.34 3.88
CA THR A 156 -4.32 -6.28 4.04
C THR A 156 -4.95 -6.59 2.68
N ASP A 157 -5.23 -7.85 2.43
CA ASP A 157 -5.96 -8.25 1.25
C ASP A 157 -7.40 -7.69 1.30
N PRO A 158 -7.91 -7.03 0.24
CA PRO A 158 -9.29 -6.56 0.19
C PRO A 158 -10.34 -7.64 0.45
N PHE A 159 -10.04 -8.90 0.14
CA PHE A 159 -10.91 -10.02 0.51
C PHE A 159 -11.03 -10.23 2.02
N ALA A 160 -9.97 -9.93 2.77
CA ALA A 160 -9.90 -10.10 4.21
C ALA A 160 -10.48 -8.91 5.01
N PHE A 161 -10.93 -7.86 4.35
CA PHE A 161 -11.42 -6.63 4.95
C PHE A 161 -12.95 -6.55 4.88
N PHE A 162 -13.60 -6.25 6.01
CA PHE A 162 -15.05 -6.21 6.17
C PHE A 162 -15.46 -5.03 7.06
N PRO A 163 -15.63 -3.83 6.50
CA PRO A 163 -16.11 -2.67 7.23
C PRO A 163 -17.59 -2.78 7.54
N ALA A 164 -18.05 -2.05 8.55
CA ALA A 164 -19.47 -1.89 8.84
C ALA A 164 -20.21 -1.33 7.60
N PRO A 165 -21.47 -1.74 7.38
CA PRO A 165 -22.30 -1.14 6.33
C PRO A 165 -22.38 0.38 6.46
N GLY A 166 -22.22 1.10 5.36
CA GLY A 166 -22.24 2.56 5.30
C GLY A 166 -21.28 3.11 4.26
N ASN A 167 -21.29 4.42 4.08
CA ASN A 167 -20.30 5.12 3.27
C ASN A 167 -19.39 5.92 4.21
N TRP A 168 -18.15 5.50 4.31
CA TRP A 168 -17.17 6.02 5.25
C TRP A 168 -16.04 6.71 4.49
N ASP A 169 -15.67 7.91 4.91
CA ASP A 169 -14.55 8.67 4.35
C ASP A 169 -13.24 8.29 5.05
N ASP A 170 -13.26 8.24 6.37
CA ASP A 170 -12.13 7.81 7.19
C ASP A 170 -12.46 6.50 7.92
N MET A 171 -11.87 5.40 7.44
CA MET A 171 -12.06 4.08 8.04
C MET A 171 -11.54 3.97 9.47
N SER A 172 -10.65 4.86 9.90
CA SER A 172 -10.09 4.83 11.25
C SER A 172 -11.01 5.46 12.30
N THR A 173 -11.83 6.44 11.90
CA THR A 173 -12.61 7.28 12.83
C THR A 173 -14.12 7.13 12.73
N GLU A 174 -14.64 6.89 11.53
CA GLU A 174 -16.09 6.94 11.28
C GLU A 174 -16.85 5.64 11.56
N PRO A 175 -16.42 4.46 11.06
CA PRO A 175 -17.20 3.26 11.19
C PRO A 175 -17.35 2.82 12.65
N PRO A 176 -18.53 2.31 13.03
CA PRO A 176 -18.77 1.79 14.38
C PRO A 176 -17.97 0.53 14.68
N TYR A 177 -17.63 -0.23 13.65
CA TYR A 177 -16.74 -1.39 13.74
C TYR A 177 -16.09 -1.71 12.39
N VAL A 178 -14.98 -2.43 12.46
CA VAL A 178 -14.29 -2.98 11.30
C VAL A 178 -13.86 -4.41 11.61
N CYS A 179 -14.05 -5.32 10.66
CA CYS A 179 -13.63 -6.70 10.81
C CYS A 179 -12.52 -7.05 9.81
N PHE A 180 -11.58 -7.87 10.27
CA PHE A 180 -10.58 -8.53 9.44
C PHE A 180 -10.74 -10.02 9.58
N ALA A 181 -10.73 -10.74 8.46
CA ALA A 181 -10.81 -12.19 8.48
C ALA A 181 -9.69 -12.78 7.63
N TYR A 182 -8.88 -13.65 8.21
CA TYR A 182 -7.71 -14.26 7.57
C TYR A 182 -7.50 -15.67 8.06
N LEU A 183 -6.71 -16.44 7.32
CA LEU A 183 -6.35 -17.80 7.69
C LEU A 183 -4.98 -17.82 8.36
N ASP A 184 -4.88 -18.57 9.47
CA ASP A 184 -3.59 -18.88 10.12
C ASP A 184 -3.52 -20.39 10.40
N PHE A 185 -2.35 -20.87 10.81
CA PHE A 185 -2.14 -22.26 11.16
C PHE A 185 -2.78 -22.58 12.52
N VAL A 186 -3.48 -23.71 12.60
CA VAL A 186 -4.14 -24.14 13.83
C VAL A 186 -3.15 -24.25 14.98
N ASP A 187 -2.02 -24.95 14.77
CA ASP A 187 -1.00 -25.16 15.81
C ASP A 187 -0.40 -23.84 16.32
N LYS A 188 -0.21 -22.87 15.41
CA LYS A 188 0.30 -21.53 15.76
C LYS A 188 -0.73 -20.78 16.60
N THR A 189 -1.98 -20.77 16.16
CA THR A 189 -3.09 -20.11 16.85
C THR A 189 -3.31 -20.68 18.24
N GLU A 190 -3.32 -22.01 18.37
CA GLU A 190 -3.48 -22.66 19.68
C GLU A 190 -2.34 -22.33 20.65
N LYS A 191 -1.10 -22.23 20.16
CA LYS A 191 0.06 -21.85 20.98
C LYS A 191 0.05 -20.35 21.33
N GLU A 192 -0.24 -19.49 20.37
CA GLU A 192 -0.19 -18.02 20.55
C GLU A 192 -1.25 -17.56 21.56
N PHE A 193 -2.47 -18.10 21.46
CA PHE A 193 -3.58 -17.73 22.34
C PHE A 193 -3.78 -18.69 23.53
N SER A 194 -2.91 -19.70 23.67
CA SER A 194 -3.02 -20.70 24.75
C SER A 194 -4.39 -21.37 24.84
N VAL A 195 -4.97 -21.68 23.70
CA VAL A 195 -6.28 -22.34 23.55
C VAL A 195 -6.13 -23.71 22.90
N SER A 196 -7.18 -24.53 22.95
CA SER A 196 -7.24 -25.82 22.28
C SER A 196 -8.60 -26.06 21.65
N GLY A 197 -8.66 -26.93 20.66
CA GLY A 197 -9.91 -27.29 19.99
C GLY A 197 -10.37 -26.27 18.94
N VAL A 198 -9.42 -25.65 18.26
CA VAL A 198 -9.68 -24.80 17.09
C VAL A 198 -10.10 -25.67 15.91
N ALA A 199 -11.15 -25.27 15.20
CA ALA A 199 -11.64 -25.97 14.02
C ALA A 199 -10.81 -25.62 12.78
N GLN A 200 -10.60 -26.61 11.93
CA GLN A 200 -10.09 -26.37 10.59
C GLN A 200 -11.16 -25.67 9.72
N ASP A 201 -10.77 -24.66 9.00
CA ASP A 201 -11.62 -23.92 8.07
C ASP A 201 -10.90 -23.65 6.75
N ASP A 202 -11.65 -23.28 5.72
CA ASP A 202 -11.10 -22.99 4.40
C ASP A 202 -11.27 -21.51 3.99
N ALA A 203 -10.53 -21.09 2.97
CA ALA A 203 -10.56 -19.72 2.47
C ALA A 203 -11.88 -19.33 1.80
N TYR A 204 -12.78 -20.28 1.56
CA TYR A 204 -13.99 -19.99 0.79
C TYR A 204 -14.97 -19.08 1.52
N GLN A 205 -14.92 -19.03 2.83
CA GLN A 205 -15.73 -18.05 3.58
C GLN A 205 -15.41 -16.60 3.20
N LEU A 206 -14.19 -16.34 2.74
CA LEU A 206 -13.77 -15.02 2.29
C LEU A 206 -14.27 -14.66 0.88
N LEU A 207 -14.67 -15.66 0.09
CA LEU A 207 -15.19 -15.50 -1.27
C LEU A 207 -16.69 -15.20 -1.33
N GLY A 208 -17.41 -15.44 -0.23
CA GLY A 208 -18.85 -15.25 -0.17
C GLY A 208 -19.67 -16.34 -0.88
N THR A 209 -20.95 -16.04 -1.09
CA THR A 209 -21.93 -17.00 -1.67
C THR A 209 -21.74 -17.26 -3.16
N GLU A 210 -21.03 -16.39 -3.88
CA GLU A 210 -20.73 -16.59 -5.31
C GLU A 210 -19.58 -17.59 -5.58
N ARG A 211 -19.05 -18.19 -4.55
CA ARG A 211 -17.97 -19.17 -4.59
C ARG A 211 -18.15 -20.25 -5.67
N GLU A 212 -19.37 -20.76 -5.87
CA GLU A 212 -19.64 -21.82 -6.83
C GLU A 212 -19.57 -21.34 -8.29
N LYS A 213 -19.99 -20.10 -8.54
CA LYS A 213 -19.88 -19.45 -9.85
C LYS A 213 -18.43 -19.34 -10.31
N TYR A 214 -17.50 -19.11 -9.39
CA TYR A 214 -16.07 -19.00 -9.68
C TYR A 214 -15.34 -20.35 -9.73
N LYS A 215 -15.91 -21.42 -9.17
CA LYS A 215 -15.36 -22.78 -9.31
C LYS A 215 -15.46 -23.32 -10.73
N ALA A 216 -16.51 -22.96 -11.46
CA ALA A 216 -16.78 -23.52 -12.79
C ALA A 216 -15.87 -22.96 -13.88
N ASP A 217 -15.34 -21.74 -13.71
CA ASP A 217 -14.72 -20.95 -14.79
C ASP A 217 -13.19 -20.87 -14.69
N ASN A 218 -12.45 -21.91 -14.37
CA ASN A 218 -10.97 -21.94 -14.44
C ASN A 218 -10.24 -20.67 -13.90
N TYR A 219 -10.81 -19.97 -12.93
CA TYR A 219 -10.17 -18.87 -12.21
C TYR A 219 -9.07 -19.36 -11.26
N THR A 220 -8.34 -20.39 -11.72
CA THR A 220 -7.29 -21.04 -10.95
C THR A 220 -6.26 -20.07 -10.38
N SER A 221 -6.06 -18.90 -10.98
CA SER A 221 -5.08 -17.95 -10.43
C SER A 221 -5.65 -17.03 -9.37
N ALA A 222 -6.91 -16.62 -9.46
CA ALA A 222 -7.56 -15.88 -8.38
C ALA A 222 -7.81 -16.83 -7.20
N GLN A 223 -8.24 -18.05 -7.48
CA GLN A 223 -8.32 -19.11 -6.47
C GLN A 223 -6.95 -19.45 -5.88
N GLN A 224 -5.88 -19.50 -6.67
CA GLN A 224 -4.53 -19.70 -6.16
C GLN A 224 -3.99 -18.53 -5.35
N ARG A 225 -4.43 -17.32 -5.63
CA ARG A 225 -4.06 -16.17 -4.82
C ARG A 225 -4.72 -16.19 -3.44
N ILE A 226 -6.00 -16.52 -3.39
CA ILE A 226 -6.71 -16.77 -2.13
C ILE A 226 -6.24 -18.11 -1.57
N GLY A 227 -5.92 -19.05 -2.40
CA GLY A 227 -5.43 -20.37 -2.14
C GLY A 227 -3.93 -20.45 -1.84
N ASN A 228 -3.21 -19.33 -1.78
CA ASN A 228 -2.04 -19.28 -0.91
C ASN A 228 -2.45 -19.50 0.55
N TYR A 229 -3.73 -19.39 0.81
CA TYR A 229 -4.41 -19.78 2.03
C TYR A 229 -5.06 -21.17 1.93
N GLU A 230 -5.29 -21.71 0.74
CA GLU A 230 -5.61 -23.14 0.58
C GLU A 230 -4.30 -23.94 0.65
N ASP A 231 -4.31 -24.97 1.44
CA ASP A 231 -3.20 -25.88 1.58
C ASP A 231 -2.74 -26.39 0.19
N PRO A 232 -1.52 -26.03 -0.27
CA PRO A 232 -1.01 -26.57 -1.53
C PRO A 232 -0.89 -28.09 -1.50
N MET A 233 -0.79 -28.71 -0.33
CA MET A 233 -0.79 -30.16 -0.17
C MET A 233 -2.15 -30.81 -0.40
N TYR A 234 -3.24 -30.10 -0.21
CA TYR A 234 -4.58 -30.66 -0.46
C TYR A 234 -4.84 -31.01 -1.94
N LYS A 235 -4.13 -30.34 -2.87
CA LYS A 235 -4.21 -30.67 -4.31
C LYS A 235 -3.19 -31.72 -4.76
N VAL A 236 -2.10 -31.86 -4.05
CA VAL A 236 -1.07 -32.89 -4.32
C VAL A 236 -1.49 -34.28 -3.80
N GLY A 237 -2.34 -34.32 -2.77
CA GLY A 237 -2.80 -35.54 -2.11
C GLY A 237 -3.92 -36.32 -2.79
N LYS A 238 -4.32 -35.99 -4.03
CA LYS A 238 -5.25 -36.84 -4.81
C LYS A 238 -4.60 -37.99 -5.54
N ASN A 239 -3.31 -38.21 -5.38
CA ASN A 239 -2.72 -39.51 -5.65
C ASN A 239 -2.87 -40.38 -4.42
N ASP A 240 -3.79 -41.30 -4.45
CA ASP A 240 -4.20 -42.21 -3.38
C ASP A 240 -3.09 -43.06 -2.74
N ASN A 241 -1.83 -42.83 -3.07
CA ASN A 241 -0.68 -43.59 -2.61
C ASN A 241 0.46 -42.75 -1.95
N ALA A 242 0.26 -41.47 -1.71
CA ALA A 242 1.26 -40.68 -0.97
C ALA A 242 0.90 -40.63 0.51
N ALA A 243 1.56 -41.45 1.28
CA ALA A 243 1.56 -41.42 2.73
C ALA A 243 2.29 -40.15 3.27
N SER A 244 1.66 -39.00 3.11
CA SER A 244 2.05 -37.79 3.83
C SER A 244 0.90 -37.31 4.70
N ASP A 245 0.82 -37.87 5.89
CA ASP A 245 -0.16 -37.54 6.93
C ASP A 245 0.08 -36.15 7.57
N GLN A 246 0.91 -35.31 6.99
CA GLN A 246 1.10 -33.93 7.45
C GLN A 246 0.18 -32.98 6.69
N LYS A 247 -1.09 -33.01 7.01
CA LYS A 247 -2.02 -31.95 6.62
C LYS A 247 -1.72 -30.72 7.44
N ILE A 248 -1.29 -29.65 6.76
CA ILE A 248 -1.20 -28.33 7.38
C ILE A 248 -2.63 -27.83 7.60
N GLU A 249 -3.10 -27.91 8.83
CA GLU A 249 -4.45 -27.46 9.20
C GLU A 249 -4.44 -25.93 9.38
N ARG A 250 -5.42 -25.26 8.78
CA ARG A 250 -5.63 -23.81 8.90
C ARG A 250 -6.98 -23.54 9.54
N CYS A 251 -7.05 -22.44 10.27
CA CYS A 251 -8.28 -21.93 10.86
C CYS A 251 -8.58 -20.52 10.39
N LEU A 252 -9.86 -20.17 10.35
CA LEU A 252 -10.29 -18.80 10.09
C LEU A 252 -10.25 -18.00 11.39
N ILE A 253 -9.48 -16.94 11.39
CA ILE A 253 -9.43 -15.96 12.47
C ILE A 253 -10.23 -14.74 12.04
N ILE A 254 -11.15 -14.30 12.87
CA ILE A 254 -11.95 -13.10 12.68
C ILE A 254 -11.59 -12.12 13.79
N GLU A 255 -11.06 -10.98 13.41
CA GLU A 255 -10.67 -9.90 14.29
C GLU A 255 -11.66 -8.74 14.13
N VAL A 256 -12.36 -8.41 15.18
CA VAL A 256 -13.40 -7.37 15.20
C VAL A 256 -12.93 -6.22 16.06
N TRP A 257 -12.84 -5.05 15.47
CA TRP A 257 -12.55 -3.78 16.13
C TRP A 257 -13.86 -3.01 16.28
N VAL A 258 -14.33 -2.83 17.49
CA VAL A 258 -15.62 -2.19 17.78
C VAL A 258 -15.43 -0.98 18.70
N ARG A 259 -16.21 0.08 18.46
CA ARG A 259 -16.27 1.25 19.33
C ARG A 259 -17.12 0.94 20.53
N ASP A 260 -16.48 0.81 21.70
CA ASP A 260 -17.11 0.50 22.96
C ASP A 260 -16.91 1.66 23.97
N LYS A 261 -17.92 2.51 24.07
CA LYS A 261 -17.90 3.72 24.90
C LYS A 261 -18.51 3.50 26.30
N ARG A 262 -18.57 2.25 26.77
CA ARG A 262 -19.10 1.96 28.11
C ARG A 262 -18.23 2.57 29.18
N ILE A 263 -18.91 2.99 30.29
CA ILE A 263 -18.33 3.63 31.44
C ILE A 263 -18.43 2.66 32.61
N LYS A 264 -17.39 2.55 33.42
CA LYS A 264 -17.35 1.87 34.72
C LYS A 264 -17.26 2.92 35.83
N ASN A 265 -17.91 2.64 36.94
CA ASN A 265 -17.67 3.41 38.16
C ASN A 265 -16.46 2.81 38.87
N VAL A 266 -15.43 3.59 39.08
CA VAL A 266 -14.25 3.24 39.88
C VAL A 266 -14.35 4.00 41.19
N THR A 267 -14.28 3.25 42.27
CA THR A 267 -14.32 3.81 43.61
C THR A 267 -12.90 3.81 44.16
N GLU A 268 -12.36 4.98 44.41
CA GLU A 268 -11.02 5.17 44.96
C GLU A 268 -11.12 5.85 46.30
N GLU A 269 -10.31 5.40 47.26
CA GLU A 269 -10.12 6.08 48.53
C GLU A 269 -9.04 7.15 48.31
N MET A 270 -9.43 8.41 48.38
CA MET A 270 -8.49 9.52 48.22
C MET A 270 -8.35 10.25 49.57
N PRO A 271 -7.14 10.72 49.93
CA PRO A 271 -6.98 11.55 51.09
C PRO A 271 -7.73 12.87 50.88
N VAL A 272 -8.48 13.28 51.88
CA VAL A 272 -9.11 14.60 51.91
C VAL A 272 -8.00 15.65 52.07
N LEU A 273 -7.96 16.61 51.13
CA LEU A 273 -6.98 17.68 51.16
C LEU A 273 -7.57 18.89 51.91
N ASP A 274 -6.73 19.64 52.62
CA ASP A 274 -7.07 20.94 53.23
C ASP A 274 -6.98 22.07 52.16
N ASP A 275 -7.29 23.31 52.59
CA ASP A 275 -7.24 24.49 51.71
C ASP A 275 -5.82 24.81 51.17
N ALA A 276 -4.79 24.10 51.64
CA ALA A 276 -3.40 24.22 51.21
C ALA A 276 -2.90 22.99 50.43
N ASP A 277 -3.81 22.15 49.86
CA ASP A 277 -3.52 20.91 49.15
C ASP A 277 -2.72 19.86 49.95
N ALA A 278 -2.74 19.94 51.31
CA ALA A 278 -2.12 18.96 52.19
C ALA A 278 -3.15 17.92 52.67
N PRO A 279 -2.78 16.63 52.78
CA PRO A 279 -3.71 15.59 53.23
C PRO A 279 -4.11 15.81 54.71
N LEU A 280 -5.41 15.92 54.98
CA LEU A 280 -5.98 16.03 56.32
C LEU A 280 -5.66 14.77 57.13
N VAL A 281 -5.22 14.97 58.36
CA VAL A 281 -4.82 13.91 59.30
C VAL A 281 -5.78 13.92 60.50
N ASP A 282 -6.25 12.75 60.91
CA ASP A 282 -7.09 12.59 62.09
C ASP A 282 -6.28 12.79 63.40
N ASP A 283 -6.96 12.85 64.54
CA ASP A 283 -6.34 13.00 65.87
C ASP A 283 -5.35 11.86 66.20
N GLN A 284 -5.30 10.79 65.40
CA GLN A 284 -4.40 9.65 65.55
C GLN A 284 -3.25 9.65 64.50
N GLY A 285 -3.10 10.72 63.75
CA GLY A 285 -2.05 10.87 62.74
C GLY A 285 -2.30 10.04 61.47
N ARG A 286 -3.52 9.60 61.17
CA ARG A 286 -3.89 8.87 59.95
C ARG A 286 -4.55 9.80 58.96
N HIS A 287 -4.29 9.62 57.68
CA HIS A 287 -4.95 10.38 56.64
C HIS A 287 -6.47 10.10 56.63
N VAL A 288 -7.25 11.16 56.61
CA VAL A 288 -8.71 11.05 56.44
C VAL A 288 -8.96 10.72 54.97
N MET A 289 -9.56 9.55 54.71
CA MET A 289 -9.83 9.07 53.36
C MET A 289 -11.31 9.30 53.02
N GLU A 290 -11.56 9.83 51.85
CA GLU A 290 -12.89 9.93 51.24
C GLU A 290 -13.02 8.96 50.08
N VAL A 291 -14.19 8.32 49.99
CA VAL A 291 -14.49 7.41 48.91
C VAL A 291 -15.08 8.21 47.75
N VAL A 292 -14.23 8.44 46.73
CA VAL A 292 -14.63 9.19 45.53
C VAL A 292 -14.97 8.20 44.43
N THR A 293 -16.16 8.31 43.85
CA THR A 293 -16.58 7.51 42.71
C THR A 293 -16.36 8.29 41.43
N ARG A 294 -15.39 7.84 40.62
CA ARG A 294 -15.13 8.39 39.29
C ARG A 294 -15.76 7.52 38.21
N LYS A 295 -16.21 8.18 37.15
CA LYS A 295 -16.68 7.50 35.92
C LYS A 295 -15.53 7.39 34.95
N GLU A 296 -15.05 6.18 34.72
CA GLU A 296 -13.97 5.92 33.77
C GLU A 296 -14.47 5.08 32.59
N PRO A 297 -13.97 5.30 31.38
CA PRO A 297 -14.26 4.41 30.25
C PRO A 297 -13.70 3.01 30.54
N VAL A 298 -14.44 1.98 30.15
CA VAL A 298 -13.98 0.58 30.26
C VAL A 298 -12.76 0.35 29.37
N TYR A 299 -12.76 0.95 28.19
CA TYR A 299 -11.65 0.97 27.26
C TYR A 299 -11.14 2.41 27.14
N PRO A 300 -9.85 2.68 27.41
CA PRO A 300 -9.33 4.04 27.54
C PRO A 300 -9.64 4.94 26.34
N ASP A 301 -9.46 4.42 25.12
CA ASP A 301 -9.74 5.14 23.86
C ASP A 301 -11.11 4.83 23.25
N GLY A 302 -11.96 4.09 23.95
CA GLY A 302 -13.26 3.66 23.46
C GLY A 302 -13.21 2.63 22.34
N ILE A 303 -12.08 1.93 22.15
CA ILE A 303 -11.94 0.88 21.14
C ILE A 303 -11.65 -0.46 21.82
N ARG A 304 -12.39 -1.47 21.39
CA ARG A 304 -12.25 -2.85 21.84
C ARG A 304 -11.91 -3.74 20.66
N LYS A 305 -10.91 -4.59 20.83
CA LYS A 305 -10.53 -5.64 19.89
C LYS A 305 -11.03 -6.99 20.40
N ILE A 306 -11.79 -7.71 19.58
CA ILE A 306 -12.28 -9.06 19.86
C ILE A 306 -11.79 -9.96 18.74
N THR A 307 -11.03 -11.00 19.07
CA THR A 307 -10.55 -12.01 18.12
C THR A 307 -11.25 -13.32 18.40
N ILE A 308 -11.88 -13.88 17.37
CA ILE A 308 -12.64 -15.14 17.46
C ILE A 308 -12.19 -16.12 16.38
N THR A 309 -12.40 -17.39 16.66
CA THR A 309 -12.23 -18.48 15.69
C THR A 309 -13.33 -19.51 15.87
N GLN A 310 -13.47 -20.41 14.91
CA GLN A 310 -14.43 -21.49 14.99
C GLN A 310 -13.93 -22.59 15.92
N ARG A 311 -14.81 -23.09 16.80
CA ARG A 311 -14.52 -24.20 17.70
C ARG A 311 -14.72 -25.54 16.97
N LYS A 312 -13.82 -26.47 17.19
CA LYS A 312 -13.98 -27.86 16.73
C LYS A 312 -15.26 -28.45 17.32
N GLY A 313 -16.18 -28.83 16.45
CA GLY A 313 -17.49 -29.31 16.88
C GLY A 313 -17.38 -30.56 17.75
N ASP A 314 -17.78 -30.45 19.00
CA ASP A 314 -17.94 -31.59 19.88
C ASP A 314 -19.30 -32.23 19.59
N LYS A 315 -19.32 -33.50 19.23
CA LYS A 315 -20.58 -34.24 18.96
C LYS A 315 -21.54 -34.27 20.18
N LYS A 316 -21.06 -33.79 21.35
CA LYS A 316 -21.78 -33.71 22.61
C LYS A 316 -22.11 -32.28 23.06
N ALA A 317 -21.68 -31.26 22.30
CA ALA A 317 -21.97 -29.87 22.67
C ALA A 317 -23.48 -29.60 22.65
N LYS A 318 -23.95 -28.95 23.69
CA LYS A 318 -25.35 -28.52 23.78
C LYS A 318 -25.61 -27.52 22.65
N LYS A 319 -26.73 -27.65 21.94
CA LYS A 319 -27.16 -26.72 20.85
C LYS A 319 -27.20 -25.23 21.21
N THR A 320 -26.95 -24.89 22.46
CA THR A 320 -27.00 -23.55 23.05
C THR A 320 -25.64 -22.84 23.06
N GLU A 321 -24.54 -23.50 22.74
CA GLU A 321 -23.23 -22.84 22.72
C GLU A 321 -22.89 -22.29 21.33
N SER A 322 -22.31 -21.10 21.28
CA SER A 322 -21.81 -20.52 20.03
C SER A 322 -20.78 -21.46 19.39
N PRO A 323 -20.85 -21.69 18.07
CA PRO A 323 -19.81 -22.45 17.36
C PRO A 323 -18.46 -21.73 17.33
N PHE A 324 -18.41 -20.47 17.78
CA PHE A 324 -17.21 -19.65 17.84
C PHE A 324 -16.69 -19.53 19.28
N MET A 325 -15.38 -19.44 19.39
CA MET A 325 -14.69 -19.18 20.66
C MET A 325 -13.90 -17.86 20.56
N VAL A 326 -13.79 -17.18 21.69
CA VAL A 326 -12.96 -15.98 21.82
C VAL A 326 -11.52 -16.42 22.01
N LEU A 327 -10.63 -15.91 21.17
CA LEU A 327 -9.17 -16.05 21.31
C LEU A 327 -8.59 -14.93 22.16
N ASP A 328 -8.99 -13.69 21.86
CA ASP A 328 -8.54 -12.49 22.57
C ASP A 328 -9.67 -11.47 22.68
N ASP A 329 -9.69 -10.75 23.78
CA ASP A 329 -10.66 -9.68 24.07
C ASP A 329 -9.96 -8.60 24.89
N CYS A 330 -9.48 -7.58 24.23
CA CYS A 330 -8.61 -6.57 24.81
C CYS A 330 -8.98 -5.14 24.38
N ALA A 331 -8.39 -4.17 25.07
CA ALA A 331 -8.37 -2.77 24.63
C ALA A 331 -7.48 -2.64 23.36
N ASN A 332 -7.48 -1.45 22.79
CA ASN A 332 -6.64 -1.15 21.62
C ASN A 332 -5.15 -1.45 21.91
N PRO A 333 -4.55 -2.48 21.25
CA PRO A 333 -3.16 -2.86 21.50
C PRO A 333 -2.14 -1.84 20.97
N ASN A 334 -2.58 -0.81 20.23
CA ASN A 334 -1.71 0.26 19.73
C ASN A 334 -1.54 1.40 20.74
N ILE A 335 -2.16 1.29 21.91
CA ILE A 335 -1.98 2.22 23.03
C ILE A 335 -1.25 1.50 24.14
N ASN A 336 -0.20 2.14 24.68
CA ASN A 336 0.55 1.60 25.79
C ASN A 336 -0.30 1.72 27.08
N PRO A 337 -0.64 0.60 27.73
CA PRO A 337 -1.46 0.61 28.94
C PRO A 337 -0.76 1.27 30.15
N ASN A 338 0.57 1.42 30.09
CA ASN A 338 1.36 2.03 31.14
C ASN A 338 1.55 3.54 30.95
N LEU A 339 1.04 4.10 29.86
CA LEU A 339 1.09 5.53 29.61
C LEU A 339 -0.11 6.19 30.30
N GLU A 340 0.13 7.33 30.95
CA GLU A 340 -0.94 8.12 31.56
C GLU A 340 -2.01 8.46 30.52
N VAL A 341 -3.28 8.39 30.93
CA VAL A 341 -4.42 8.55 30.00
C VAL A 341 -4.37 9.91 29.29
N GLU A 342 -3.99 10.97 30.00
CA GLU A 342 -3.87 12.32 29.42
C GLU A 342 -2.78 12.39 28.35
N LEU A 343 -1.62 11.79 28.60
CA LEU A 343 -0.53 11.72 27.62
C LEU A 343 -0.93 10.86 26.43
N ALA A 344 -1.59 9.73 26.67
CA ALA A 344 -2.09 8.85 25.63
C ALA A 344 -3.12 9.54 24.71
N GLN A 345 -3.96 10.43 25.27
CA GLN A 345 -4.94 11.21 24.48
C GLN A 345 -4.29 12.20 23.51
N ASN A 346 -3.10 12.68 23.82
CA ASN A 346 -2.36 13.62 22.96
C ASN A 346 -1.66 12.92 21.80
N THR A 347 -1.43 11.60 21.91
CA THR A 347 -0.74 10.83 20.88
C THR A 347 -1.71 10.20 19.89
N HIS A 348 -1.34 10.21 18.62
CA HIS A 348 -1.97 9.31 17.65
C HIS A 348 -1.57 7.87 18.01
N PRO A 349 -2.43 6.87 18.02
CA PRO A 349 -3.74 6.73 17.35
C PRO A 349 -4.96 6.79 18.28
N TRP A 350 -4.98 7.63 19.26
CA TRP A 350 -6.09 7.70 20.21
C TRP A 350 -7.48 7.74 19.55
N GLY A 351 -8.36 6.83 19.98
CA GLY A 351 -9.73 6.75 19.47
C GLY A 351 -9.84 6.30 18.01
N ARG A 352 -8.78 5.74 17.42
CA ARG A 352 -8.75 5.31 16.01
C ARG A 352 -8.59 3.81 15.87
N ILE A 353 -9.41 3.22 15.00
CA ILE A 353 -9.24 1.83 14.59
C ILE A 353 -7.98 1.77 13.70
N PRO A 354 -7.08 0.75 13.86
CA PRO A 354 -5.82 0.69 13.13
C PRO A 354 -6.02 0.25 11.68
N VAL A 355 -6.66 1.10 10.89
CA VAL A 355 -6.91 0.88 9.48
C VAL A 355 -6.98 2.20 8.74
N TYR A 356 -6.42 2.23 7.55
CA TYR A 356 -6.64 3.30 6.58
C TYR A 356 -6.67 2.73 5.18
N THR A 357 -7.38 3.42 4.31
CA THR A 357 -7.68 2.96 2.96
C THR A 357 -7.40 4.06 1.94
N ALA A 358 -7.11 3.65 0.71
CA ALA A 358 -7.10 4.53 -0.45
C ALA A 358 -7.83 3.86 -1.60
N ASN A 359 -8.52 4.65 -2.41
CA ASN A 359 -9.30 4.17 -3.54
C ASN A 359 -8.68 4.65 -4.87
N SER A 360 -8.72 3.79 -5.90
CA SER A 360 -8.33 4.17 -7.26
C SER A 360 -9.32 5.18 -7.83
N TYR A 361 -10.60 4.84 -7.76
CA TYR A 361 -11.72 5.76 -8.03
C TYR A 361 -12.70 5.63 -6.87
N ARG A 362 -13.09 6.79 -6.31
CA ARG A 362 -14.04 6.80 -5.20
C ARG A 362 -15.44 6.52 -5.70
N ASP A 363 -16.15 5.62 -5.01
CA ASP A 363 -17.57 5.43 -5.15
C ASP A 363 -18.31 6.38 -4.18
N LEU A 364 -19.37 7.04 -4.65
CA LEU A 364 -20.17 7.96 -3.83
C LEU A 364 -21.15 7.23 -2.89
N ILE A 365 -21.37 5.94 -3.14
CA ILE A 365 -22.39 5.15 -2.43
C ILE A 365 -21.74 4.21 -1.40
N SER A 366 -20.52 3.79 -1.65
CA SER A 366 -19.84 2.79 -0.83
C SER A 366 -18.38 3.14 -0.58
N PRO A 367 -17.77 2.66 0.50
CA PRO A 367 -16.37 2.94 0.81
C PRO A 367 -15.38 2.15 -0.07
N TRP A 368 -15.88 1.20 -0.88
CA TRP A 368 -15.04 0.23 -1.58
C TRP A 368 -14.30 0.78 -2.80
N GLY A 369 -14.81 1.88 -3.39
CA GLY A 369 -14.29 2.37 -4.65
C GLY A 369 -14.50 1.37 -5.81
N PHE A 370 -13.91 1.68 -6.96
CA PHE A 370 -13.91 0.80 -8.13
C PHE A 370 -12.60 0.90 -8.90
N ALA A 371 -12.26 -0.16 -9.63
CA ALA A 371 -11.03 -0.26 -10.41
C ALA A 371 -11.23 0.21 -11.86
N ALA A 372 -10.13 0.56 -12.51
CA ALA A 372 -10.15 0.86 -13.95
C ALA A 372 -10.66 -0.33 -14.79
N ALA A 373 -10.49 -1.57 -14.31
CA ALA A 373 -11.02 -2.78 -14.95
C ALA A 373 -12.51 -2.73 -15.22
N GLU A 374 -13.29 -2.13 -14.33
CA GLU A 374 -14.75 -2.02 -14.47
C GLU A 374 -15.16 -1.15 -15.66
N GLN A 375 -14.29 -0.23 -16.09
CA GLN A 375 -14.52 0.66 -17.23
C GLN A 375 -13.98 0.09 -18.56
N VAL A 376 -12.85 -0.63 -18.50
CA VAL A 376 -12.16 -1.10 -19.72
C VAL A 376 -12.28 -2.60 -19.96
N GLY A 377 -12.81 -3.37 -19.01
CA GLY A 377 -12.86 -4.83 -19.06
C GLY A 377 -13.53 -5.37 -20.33
N ASP A 378 -14.67 -4.83 -20.68
CA ASP A 378 -15.41 -5.23 -21.88
C ASP A 378 -14.65 -4.94 -23.18
N LEU A 379 -13.90 -3.84 -23.24
CA LEU A 379 -13.07 -3.51 -24.41
C LEU A 379 -11.95 -4.52 -24.56
N ILE A 380 -11.29 -4.89 -23.46
CA ILE A 380 -10.21 -5.89 -23.46
C ILE A 380 -10.72 -7.26 -23.92
N ILE A 381 -11.87 -7.69 -23.42
CA ILE A 381 -12.49 -8.95 -23.81
C ILE A 381 -12.79 -8.95 -25.31
N LYS A 382 -13.31 -7.84 -25.85
CA LYS A 382 -13.59 -7.68 -27.29
C LYS A 382 -12.30 -7.69 -28.13
N ILE A 383 -11.25 -6.99 -27.69
CA ILE A 383 -9.94 -6.99 -28.38
C ILE A 383 -9.40 -8.43 -28.46
N ASN A 384 -9.40 -9.15 -27.32
CA ASN A 384 -8.89 -10.52 -27.27
C ASN A 384 -9.73 -11.49 -28.13
N LEU A 385 -11.04 -11.30 -28.16
CA LEU A 385 -11.91 -12.09 -29.03
C LEU A 385 -11.59 -11.85 -30.51
N ILE A 386 -11.42 -10.58 -30.91
CA ILE A 386 -11.10 -10.21 -32.30
C ILE A 386 -9.73 -10.75 -32.69
N VAL A 387 -8.72 -10.57 -31.84
CA VAL A 387 -7.37 -11.08 -32.09
C VAL A 387 -7.36 -12.62 -32.18
N SER A 388 -8.08 -13.31 -31.28
CA SER A 388 -8.19 -14.77 -31.32
C SER A 388 -8.89 -15.26 -32.58
N LYS A 389 -9.93 -14.56 -33.06
CA LYS A 389 -10.59 -14.86 -34.33
C LYS A 389 -9.67 -14.61 -35.53
N LEU A 390 -8.87 -13.54 -35.50
CA LEU A 390 -7.89 -13.26 -36.51
C LEU A 390 -6.83 -14.35 -36.59
N VAL A 391 -6.28 -14.78 -35.46
CA VAL A 391 -5.34 -15.90 -35.39
C VAL A 391 -5.98 -17.20 -35.92
N ALA A 392 -7.23 -17.49 -35.50
CA ALA A 392 -7.96 -18.65 -36.04
C ALA A 392 -8.17 -18.57 -37.56
N TYR A 393 -8.48 -17.39 -38.08
CA TYR A 393 -8.59 -17.18 -39.52
C TYR A 393 -7.26 -17.45 -40.26
N VAL A 394 -6.14 -16.90 -39.75
CA VAL A 394 -4.81 -17.12 -40.32
C VAL A 394 -4.46 -18.61 -40.30
N LEU A 395 -4.71 -19.30 -39.20
CA LEU A 395 -4.48 -20.75 -39.11
C LEU A 395 -5.32 -21.53 -40.13
N ASN A 396 -6.57 -21.15 -40.34
CA ASN A 396 -7.45 -21.77 -41.33
C ASN A 396 -6.97 -21.49 -42.76
N VAL A 397 -6.45 -20.29 -43.04
CA VAL A 397 -5.84 -19.97 -44.36
C VAL A 397 -4.57 -20.78 -44.60
N MET A 398 -3.75 -20.97 -43.56
CA MET A 398 -2.51 -21.78 -43.68
C MET A 398 -2.79 -23.28 -43.85
N THR A 399 -3.90 -23.76 -43.24
CA THR A 399 -4.33 -25.15 -43.31
C THR A 399 -5.80 -25.22 -43.69
N PRO A 400 -6.15 -24.93 -44.97
CA PRO A 400 -7.53 -24.86 -45.36
C PRO A 400 -8.22 -26.23 -45.23
N PRO A 401 -9.48 -26.26 -44.78
CA PRO A 401 -10.25 -27.49 -44.73
C PRO A 401 -10.39 -28.14 -46.10
N LEU A 402 -10.25 -29.45 -46.13
CA LEU A 402 -10.37 -30.22 -47.37
C LEU A 402 -11.84 -30.65 -47.56
N ILE A 403 -12.44 -30.28 -48.66
CA ILE A 403 -13.76 -30.72 -49.07
C ILE A 403 -13.63 -31.98 -49.88
N ILE A 404 -14.22 -33.07 -49.40
CA ILE A 404 -14.17 -34.37 -50.04
C ILE A 404 -15.58 -34.82 -50.34
N GLN A 405 -15.84 -35.10 -51.58
CA GLN A 405 -17.13 -35.64 -51.98
C GLN A 405 -17.31 -37.09 -51.48
N LYS A 406 -18.52 -37.41 -51.00
CA LYS A 406 -18.82 -38.68 -50.36
C LYS A 406 -18.46 -39.93 -51.19
N HIS A 407 -18.40 -39.80 -52.51
CA HIS A 407 -18.12 -40.89 -53.43
C HIS A 407 -16.65 -40.99 -53.88
N CYS A 408 -15.72 -40.30 -53.19
CA CYS A 408 -14.31 -40.31 -53.52
C CYS A 408 -13.60 -41.65 -53.33
N GLY A 409 -14.17 -42.60 -52.61
CA GLY A 409 -13.57 -43.89 -52.32
C GLY A 409 -12.36 -43.87 -51.39
N ILE A 410 -12.05 -42.71 -50.76
CA ILE A 410 -10.89 -42.51 -49.88
C ILE A 410 -11.36 -42.56 -48.44
N SER A 411 -10.70 -43.37 -47.61
CA SER A 411 -11.05 -43.49 -46.20
C SER A 411 -10.53 -42.28 -45.40
N ARG A 412 -11.23 -41.90 -44.32
CA ARG A 412 -10.82 -40.82 -43.41
C ARG A 412 -9.43 -41.04 -42.81
N ALA A 413 -9.08 -42.30 -42.50
CA ALA A 413 -7.75 -42.66 -41.97
C ALA A 413 -6.63 -42.38 -42.97
N MET A 414 -6.88 -42.56 -44.25
CA MET A 414 -5.90 -42.29 -45.34
C MET A 414 -5.67 -40.79 -45.52
N ILE A 415 -6.71 -39.96 -45.33
CA ILE A 415 -6.63 -38.52 -45.37
C ILE A 415 -5.84 -37.98 -44.16
N GLU A 416 -6.16 -38.48 -42.98
CA GLU A 416 -5.46 -38.08 -41.75
C GLU A 416 -3.99 -38.47 -41.78
N SER A 417 -3.64 -39.63 -42.36
CA SER A 417 -2.24 -40.03 -42.55
C SER A 417 -1.51 -39.16 -43.57
N SER A 418 -2.18 -38.75 -44.65
CA SER A 418 -1.63 -37.86 -45.64
C SER A 418 -1.36 -36.46 -45.13
N LEU A 419 -2.27 -35.92 -44.34
CA LEU A 419 -2.13 -34.60 -43.67
C LEU A 419 -1.01 -34.62 -42.62
N LYS A 420 -0.84 -35.73 -41.89
CA LYS A 420 0.26 -35.90 -40.92
C LYS A 420 1.64 -35.98 -41.61
N ASN A 421 1.72 -36.50 -42.79
CA ASN A 421 2.97 -36.69 -43.56
C ASN A 421 3.37 -35.45 -44.39
N SER A 422 3.05 -34.27 -43.95
CA SER A 422 3.51 -33.00 -44.53
C SER A 422 3.17 -32.78 -46.00
N GLY A 423 1.97 -33.19 -46.45
CA GLY A 423 1.42 -32.76 -47.73
C GLY A 423 2.08 -33.32 -49.00
N ARG A 424 2.94 -34.34 -48.90
CA ARG A 424 3.60 -34.93 -50.06
C ARG A 424 2.82 -36.06 -50.74
N LEU A 425 1.68 -36.49 -50.15
CA LEU A 425 0.81 -37.51 -50.73
C LEU A 425 -0.29 -36.84 -51.57
N VAL A 426 -0.29 -37.13 -52.86
CA VAL A 426 -1.38 -36.73 -53.76
C VAL A 426 -2.49 -37.77 -53.63
N LEU A 427 -3.63 -37.37 -53.13
CA LEU A 427 -4.81 -38.21 -53.05
C LEU A 427 -5.59 -38.12 -54.35
N MET A 428 -5.65 -39.23 -55.08
CA MET A 428 -6.47 -39.32 -56.29
C MET A 428 -7.82 -39.97 -55.99
N PRO A 429 -8.95 -39.36 -56.35
CA PRO A 429 -10.25 -39.99 -56.19
C PRO A 429 -10.37 -41.23 -57.06
N THR A 430 -10.93 -42.28 -56.47
CA THR A 430 -11.13 -43.60 -57.13
C THR A 430 -12.31 -43.61 -58.09
N THR A 431 -13.23 -42.67 -57.93
CA THR A 431 -14.46 -42.57 -58.73
C THR A 431 -14.35 -41.47 -59.78
N PRO A 432 -14.70 -41.71 -61.07
CA PRO A 432 -14.76 -40.68 -62.07
C PRO A 432 -15.64 -39.50 -61.64
N ASN A 433 -15.20 -38.29 -61.87
CA ASN A 433 -15.88 -37.03 -61.49
C ASN A 433 -15.96 -36.68 -60.02
N ALA A 434 -15.37 -37.47 -59.12
CA ALA A 434 -15.29 -37.05 -57.75
C ALA A 434 -14.15 -36.01 -57.58
N ARG A 435 -14.41 -34.94 -56.81
CA ARG A 435 -13.46 -33.84 -56.55
C ARG A 435 -13.01 -33.83 -55.10
N ILE A 436 -11.73 -33.52 -54.93
CA ILE A 436 -11.10 -33.19 -53.67
C ILE A 436 -10.57 -31.79 -53.85
N GLU A 437 -11.14 -30.84 -53.12
CA GLU A 437 -10.79 -29.43 -53.26
C GLU A 437 -10.57 -28.84 -51.87
N PHE A 438 -9.62 -27.88 -51.77
CA PHE A 438 -9.52 -27.10 -50.57
C PHE A 438 -10.68 -26.09 -50.50
N MET A 439 -11.23 -25.90 -49.36
CA MET A 439 -12.26 -24.90 -49.12
C MET A 439 -11.67 -23.51 -49.37
N GLU A 440 -12.29 -22.76 -50.27
CA GLU A 440 -11.93 -21.37 -50.48
C GLU A 440 -12.34 -20.57 -49.24
N ILE A 441 -11.34 -19.94 -48.59
CA ILE A 441 -11.57 -19.08 -47.44
C ILE A 441 -11.69 -17.64 -47.96
N PRO A 442 -12.81 -16.95 -47.71
CA PRO A 442 -13.00 -15.58 -48.18
C PRO A 442 -11.95 -14.63 -47.57
N ASN A 443 -11.49 -13.69 -48.38
CA ASN A 443 -10.52 -12.69 -47.94
C ASN A 443 -11.09 -11.85 -46.78
N LEU A 444 -10.24 -11.52 -45.82
CA LEU A 444 -10.60 -10.69 -44.68
C LEU A 444 -10.81 -9.23 -45.17
N PRO A 445 -11.99 -8.61 -44.90
CA PRO A 445 -12.21 -7.22 -45.26
C PRO A 445 -11.24 -6.27 -44.54
N SER A 446 -10.74 -5.26 -45.21
CA SER A 446 -9.84 -4.25 -44.62
C SER A 446 -10.50 -3.48 -43.46
N THR A 447 -11.83 -3.37 -43.46
CA THR A 447 -12.63 -2.77 -42.41
C THR A 447 -12.44 -3.47 -41.04
N PHE A 448 -12.06 -4.75 -41.03
CA PHE A 448 -11.80 -5.50 -39.80
C PHE A 448 -10.62 -4.90 -39.01
N PHE A 449 -9.54 -4.56 -39.70
CA PHE A 449 -8.35 -3.93 -39.08
C PHE A 449 -8.67 -2.52 -38.59
N GLN A 450 -9.52 -1.78 -39.32
CA GLN A 450 -9.99 -0.45 -38.89
C GLN A 450 -10.81 -0.52 -37.60
N VAL A 451 -11.67 -1.53 -37.47
CA VAL A 451 -12.46 -1.75 -36.24
C VAL A 451 -11.54 -2.13 -35.08
N LEU A 452 -10.53 -3.00 -35.30
CA LEU A 452 -9.57 -3.37 -34.26
C LEU A 452 -8.80 -2.14 -33.78
N ASP A 453 -8.27 -1.33 -34.70
CA ASP A 453 -7.56 -0.09 -34.40
C ASP A 453 -8.45 0.90 -33.64
N LEU A 454 -9.71 1.04 -34.04
CA LEU A 454 -10.69 1.88 -33.35
C LEU A 454 -10.90 1.43 -31.89
N ILE A 455 -11.06 0.11 -31.66
CA ILE A 455 -11.30 -0.41 -30.30
C ILE A 455 -10.04 -0.23 -29.43
N ILE A 456 -8.85 -0.41 -29.98
CA ILE A 456 -7.59 -0.13 -29.25
C ILE A 456 -7.50 1.35 -28.90
N LYS A 457 -7.79 2.26 -29.83
CA LYS A 457 -7.83 3.71 -29.54
C LYS A 457 -8.89 4.09 -28.51
N LEU A 458 -10.04 3.42 -28.50
CA LEU A 458 -11.05 3.62 -27.45
C LEU A 458 -10.55 3.12 -26.09
N PHE A 459 -9.89 1.97 -26.05
CA PHE A 459 -9.25 1.47 -24.84
C PHE A 459 -8.23 2.48 -24.29
N ASP A 460 -7.36 3.01 -25.14
CA ASP A 460 -6.35 4.00 -24.74
C ASP A 460 -7.00 5.27 -24.16
N ARG A 461 -8.04 5.78 -24.81
CA ARG A 461 -8.78 6.97 -24.32
C ARG A 461 -9.45 6.73 -22.98
N VAL A 462 -10.14 5.60 -22.80
CA VAL A 462 -10.82 5.27 -21.53
C VAL A 462 -9.81 5.00 -20.43
N SER A 463 -8.66 4.38 -20.77
CA SER A 463 -7.55 4.11 -19.84
C SER A 463 -6.72 5.35 -19.53
N GLN A 464 -7.00 6.50 -20.19
CA GLN A 464 -6.22 7.74 -20.02
C GLN A 464 -4.73 7.54 -20.34
N ILE A 465 -4.43 6.73 -21.36
CA ILE A 465 -3.08 6.48 -21.86
C ILE A 465 -2.87 7.32 -23.11
N GLU A 466 -1.84 8.15 -23.11
CA GLU A 466 -1.40 8.89 -24.28
C GLU A 466 -0.10 8.32 -24.86
N ASP A 467 0.23 8.66 -26.12
CA ASP A 467 1.42 8.20 -26.81
C ASP A 467 2.71 8.61 -26.08
N ALA A 468 2.70 9.80 -25.45
CA ALA A 468 3.80 10.29 -24.61
C ALA A 468 4.09 9.38 -23.41
N ASP A 469 3.07 8.72 -22.85
CA ASP A 469 3.24 7.73 -21.77
C ASP A 469 3.90 6.43 -22.24
N ARG A 470 3.80 6.13 -23.53
CA ARG A 470 4.44 4.97 -24.17
C ARG A 470 5.90 5.24 -24.55
N GLY A 471 6.36 6.49 -24.38
CA GLY A 471 7.66 6.93 -24.87
C GLY A 471 7.68 7.15 -26.39
N GLU A 472 6.51 7.18 -27.05
CA GLU A 472 6.37 7.48 -28.46
C GLU A 472 6.26 9.00 -28.64
N ALA A 473 7.12 9.56 -29.49
CA ALA A 473 7.01 10.98 -29.83
C ALA A 473 5.79 11.18 -30.73
N PRO A 474 4.87 12.12 -30.38
CA PRO A 474 3.76 12.43 -31.26
C PRO A 474 4.29 12.85 -32.64
N ASN A 475 3.71 12.33 -33.72
CA ASN A 475 4.16 12.44 -35.12
C ASN A 475 4.45 13.87 -35.65
N ARG A 476 4.22 14.93 -34.85
CA ARG A 476 4.41 16.33 -35.23
C ARG A 476 5.11 17.21 -34.18
N VAL A 477 5.53 16.63 -33.05
CA VAL A 477 6.14 17.41 -31.96
C VAL A 477 7.65 17.16 -31.95
N VAL A 478 8.41 18.14 -32.42
CA VAL A 478 9.88 18.07 -32.51
C VAL A 478 10.56 18.79 -31.33
N ALA A 479 9.85 19.66 -30.64
CA ALA A 479 10.43 20.43 -29.53
C ALA A 479 10.35 19.66 -28.20
N ALA A 480 11.48 19.52 -27.50
CA ALA A 480 11.57 18.87 -26.19
C ALA A 480 10.61 19.51 -25.16
N SER A 481 10.45 20.83 -25.19
CA SER A 481 9.54 21.56 -24.30
C SER A 481 8.06 21.19 -24.52
N ALA A 482 7.65 20.87 -25.73
CA ALA A 482 6.28 20.46 -26.01
C ALA A 482 6.01 19.01 -25.54
N ILE A 483 7.01 18.12 -25.58
CA ILE A 483 6.91 16.78 -25.02
C ILE A 483 6.79 16.87 -23.49
N VAL A 484 7.57 17.75 -22.85
CA VAL A 484 7.49 18.00 -21.41
C VAL A 484 6.10 18.52 -21.02
N ALA A 485 5.55 19.49 -21.75
CA ALA A 485 4.21 20.02 -21.49
C ALA A 485 3.10 18.95 -21.65
N LEU A 486 3.25 18.03 -22.60
CA LEU A 486 2.32 16.90 -22.74
C LEU A 486 2.45 15.92 -21.57
N GLN A 487 3.65 15.65 -21.09
CA GLN A 487 3.89 14.82 -19.91
C GLN A 487 3.31 15.45 -18.64
N GLU A 488 3.45 16.74 -18.45
CA GLU A 488 2.84 17.47 -17.33
C GLU A 488 1.33 17.38 -17.35
N ARG A 489 0.69 17.56 -18.51
CA ARG A 489 -0.75 17.41 -18.65
C ARG A 489 -1.24 15.99 -18.33
N ASN A 490 -0.48 14.97 -18.73
CA ASN A 490 -0.80 13.58 -18.39
C ASN A 490 -0.69 13.31 -16.89
N GLN A 491 0.23 14.00 -16.20
CA GLN A 491 0.36 13.92 -14.74
C GLN A 491 -0.86 14.55 -14.05
N GLU A 492 -1.40 15.67 -14.54
CA GLU A 492 -2.60 16.30 -13.99
C GLU A 492 -3.80 15.34 -14.01
N VAL A 493 -3.97 14.57 -15.08
CA VAL A 493 -5.06 13.57 -15.19
C VAL A 493 -4.96 12.49 -14.10
N ARG A 494 -3.75 12.17 -13.66
CA ARG A 494 -3.49 11.16 -12.62
C ARG A 494 -3.35 11.74 -11.21
N GLN A 495 -3.47 13.05 -11.07
CA GLN A 495 -3.24 13.73 -9.80
C GLN A 495 -4.12 13.20 -8.67
N SER A 496 -5.39 12.86 -8.95
CA SER A 496 -6.28 12.31 -7.93
C SER A 496 -5.78 10.99 -7.33
N LYS A 497 -5.17 10.12 -8.15
CA LYS A 497 -4.57 8.85 -7.70
C LYS A 497 -3.28 9.09 -6.94
N THR A 498 -2.47 10.04 -7.40
CA THR A 498 -1.25 10.46 -6.71
C THR A 498 -1.60 11.01 -5.34
N THR A 499 -2.58 11.90 -5.23
CA THR A 499 -3.07 12.45 -3.95
C THR A 499 -3.59 11.36 -3.02
N SER A 500 -4.27 10.32 -3.55
CA SER A 500 -4.72 9.19 -2.74
C SER A 500 -3.54 8.42 -2.11
N ILE A 501 -2.46 8.23 -2.85
CA ILE A 501 -1.24 7.59 -2.33
C ILE A 501 -0.49 8.51 -1.35
N GLU A 502 -0.40 9.80 -1.64
CA GLU A 502 0.22 10.79 -0.76
C GLU A 502 -0.52 10.87 0.58
N SER A 503 -1.84 10.94 0.57
CA SER A 503 -2.68 10.90 1.79
C SER A 503 -2.48 9.60 2.59
N LEU A 504 -2.33 8.47 1.90
CA LEU A 504 -2.05 7.20 2.55
C LEU A 504 -0.66 7.20 3.22
N VAL A 505 0.35 7.80 2.58
CA VAL A 505 1.70 7.95 3.16
C VAL A 505 1.68 8.90 4.37
N GLU A 506 0.89 9.97 4.32
CA GLU A 506 0.68 10.84 5.48
C GLU A 506 0.13 10.06 6.68
N GLN A 507 -0.95 9.29 6.46
CA GLN A 507 -1.54 8.48 7.51
C GLN A 507 -0.55 7.44 8.05
N ARG A 508 0.20 6.78 7.16
CA ARG A 508 1.25 5.82 7.52
C ARG A 508 2.31 6.45 8.43
N SER A 509 2.77 7.64 8.07
CA SER A 509 3.79 8.36 8.83
C SER A 509 3.26 8.85 10.19
N ARG A 510 2.02 9.33 10.25
CA ARG A 510 1.34 9.70 11.51
C ARG A 510 1.19 8.50 12.44
N TRP A 511 0.81 7.32 11.90
CA TRP A 511 0.74 6.09 12.67
C TRP A 511 2.13 5.67 13.18
N ALA A 512 3.17 5.79 12.36
CA ALA A 512 4.53 5.47 12.77
C ALA A 512 5.00 6.36 13.93
N ILE A 513 4.80 7.67 13.83
CA ILE A 513 5.13 8.63 14.90
C ILE A 513 4.38 8.26 16.18
N GLY A 514 3.05 8.06 16.09
CA GLY A 514 2.24 7.74 17.26
C GLY A 514 2.62 6.42 17.92
N LEU A 515 3.00 5.42 17.14
CA LEU A 515 3.48 4.14 17.67
C LEU A 515 4.85 4.29 18.36
N TRP A 516 5.77 5.12 17.86
CA TRP A 516 7.00 5.43 18.58
C TRP A 516 6.72 6.17 19.88
N GLN A 517 5.80 7.14 19.88
CA GLN A 517 5.40 7.85 21.10
C GLN A 517 4.83 6.89 22.16
N ASN A 518 4.11 5.85 21.75
CA ASN A 518 3.52 4.87 22.66
C ASN A 518 4.49 3.78 23.11
N PHE A 519 5.36 3.26 22.23
CA PHE A 519 6.15 2.05 22.49
C PHE A 519 7.65 2.21 22.27
N GLY A 520 8.11 3.34 21.74
CA GLY A 520 9.51 3.59 21.39
C GLY A 520 10.38 3.86 22.61
N THR A 521 10.60 2.87 23.47
CA THR A 521 11.44 3.00 24.67
C THR A 521 12.93 2.81 24.37
N LYS A 522 13.26 2.18 23.23
CA LYS A 522 14.64 1.93 22.83
C LYS A 522 15.31 3.23 22.41
N SER A 523 16.51 3.46 22.98
CA SER A 523 17.34 4.59 22.58
C SER A 523 18.10 4.28 21.30
N GLU A 524 17.98 5.15 20.31
CA GLU A 524 18.72 5.07 19.05
C GLU A 524 19.46 6.38 18.77
N LEU A 525 20.56 6.30 18.04
CA LEU A 525 21.27 7.49 17.57
C LEU A 525 20.71 7.90 16.21
N VAL A 526 20.35 9.16 16.09
CA VAL A 526 19.86 9.81 14.88
C VAL A 526 20.75 11.01 14.61
N GLU A 527 21.21 11.17 13.41
CA GLU A 527 22.10 12.26 13.00
C GLU A 527 21.25 13.45 12.54
N VAL A 528 21.23 14.51 13.32
CA VAL A 528 20.52 15.76 13.03
C VAL A 528 21.53 16.87 12.83
N GLY A 529 21.53 17.50 11.66
CA GLY A 529 22.48 18.60 11.36
C GLY A 529 23.95 18.19 11.39
N GLY A 530 24.26 16.88 11.25
CA GLY A 530 25.65 16.36 11.35
C GLY A 530 26.07 15.95 12.76
N GLU A 531 25.22 16.18 13.77
CA GLU A 531 25.48 15.76 15.15
C GLU A 531 24.64 14.53 15.53
N PRO A 532 25.23 13.51 16.19
CA PRO A 532 24.51 12.34 16.66
C PRO A 532 23.69 12.69 17.90
N GLN A 533 22.36 12.70 17.77
CA GLN A 533 21.45 12.93 18.87
C GLN A 533 20.74 11.63 19.28
N LYS A 534 20.37 11.53 20.56
CA LYS A 534 19.73 10.37 21.14
C LYS A 534 18.22 10.47 21.00
N PHE A 535 17.64 9.61 20.20
CA PHE A 535 16.20 9.51 20.01
C PHE A 535 15.58 8.46 20.93
N VAL A 536 14.54 8.83 21.65
CA VAL A 536 13.66 7.92 22.41
C VAL A 536 12.22 8.36 22.15
N GLY A 537 11.43 7.52 21.48
CA GLY A 537 10.08 7.91 21.03
C GLY A 537 9.14 8.33 22.16
N THR A 538 9.18 7.63 23.31
CA THR A 538 8.31 7.93 24.47
C THR A 538 8.59 9.28 25.13
N GLN A 539 9.74 9.92 24.90
CA GLN A 539 10.01 11.27 25.37
C GLN A 539 9.08 12.32 24.74
N PHE A 540 8.53 12.01 23.59
CA PHE A 540 7.62 12.88 22.85
C PHE A 540 6.14 12.54 23.07
N ALA A 541 5.80 11.66 24.02
CA ALA A 541 4.43 11.20 24.27
C ALA A 541 3.46 12.34 24.64
N TYR A 542 3.96 13.46 25.18
CA TYR A 542 3.19 14.63 25.55
C TYR A 542 2.92 15.62 24.42
N ARG A 543 3.54 15.42 23.23
CA ARG A 543 3.49 16.35 22.09
C ARG A 543 2.62 15.82 20.96
N LYS A 544 2.02 16.76 20.22
CA LYS A 544 1.19 16.47 19.06
C LYS A 544 1.98 16.74 17.79
N PHE A 545 2.21 15.69 17.02
CA PHE A 545 2.84 15.81 15.72
C PHE A 545 1.89 15.43 14.60
N SER A 546 2.06 16.08 13.46
CA SER A 546 1.46 15.70 12.19
C SER A 546 2.55 15.46 11.16
N TYR A 547 2.21 14.79 10.09
CA TYR A 547 3.08 14.65 8.93
C TYR A 547 2.30 15.13 7.72
N VAL A 548 2.92 15.99 6.93
CA VAL A 548 2.31 16.56 5.72
C VAL A 548 3.21 16.22 4.55
N VAL A 549 2.65 15.61 3.52
CA VAL A 549 3.36 15.29 2.28
C VAL A 549 3.26 16.50 1.34
N GLU A 550 4.37 16.89 0.75
CA GLU A 550 4.41 17.92 -0.26
C GLU A 550 3.70 17.43 -1.52
N SER A 551 2.61 18.13 -1.89
CA SER A 551 1.77 17.72 -3.02
C SER A 551 2.56 17.64 -4.32
N GLY A 552 2.43 16.52 -5.04
CA GLY A 552 3.16 16.27 -6.28
C GLY A 552 4.62 15.83 -6.10
N SER A 553 5.09 15.61 -4.86
CA SER A 553 6.45 15.12 -4.60
C SER A 553 6.73 13.74 -5.20
N THR A 554 5.69 12.92 -5.36
CA THR A 554 5.76 11.59 -5.97
C THR A 554 5.78 11.60 -7.50
N THR A 555 5.46 12.75 -8.13
CA THR A 555 5.40 12.85 -9.60
C THR A 555 6.79 12.74 -10.23
N PRO A 556 6.93 11.97 -11.34
CA PRO A 556 8.21 11.84 -12.01
C PRO A 556 8.59 13.17 -12.68
N ARG A 557 9.70 13.76 -12.25
CA ARG A 557 10.37 14.84 -13.00
C ARG A 557 11.47 14.21 -13.84
N THR A 558 11.62 14.64 -15.07
CA THR A 558 12.71 14.12 -15.91
C THR A 558 14.06 14.59 -15.35
N SER A 559 15.10 13.77 -15.50
CA SER A 559 16.46 14.16 -15.08
C SER A 559 16.89 15.48 -15.71
N LEU A 560 16.46 15.75 -16.95
CA LEU A 560 16.72 17.00 -17.65
C LEU A 560 16.06 18.20 -16.95
N GLN A 561 14.79 18.09 -16.53
CA GLN A 561 14.10 19.16 -15.78
C GLN A 561 14.80 19.49 -14.46
N ILE A 562 15.25 18.44 -13.74
CA ILE A 562 15.99 18.62 -12.48
C ILE A 562 17.33 19.33 -12.74
N GLN A 563 18.04 18.90 -13.79
CA GLN A 563 19.32 19.50 -14.17
C GLN A 563 19.16 20.97 -14.58
N GLU A 564 18.19 21.29 -15.43
CA GLU A 564 17.91 22.66 -15.84
C GLU A 564 17.50 23.55 -14.66
N MET A 565 16.65 23.01 -13.75
CA MET A 565 16.23 23.74 -12.56
C MET A 565 17.39 23.96 -11.58
N ALA A 566 18.19 22.92 -11.32
CA ALA A 566 19.37 23.03 -10.46
C ALA A 566 20.41 24.01 -11.03
N GLN A 567 20.66 23.98 -12.34
CA GLN A 567 21.55 24.94 -12.99
C GLN A 567 21.04 26.38 -12.86
N LYS A 568 19.76 26.64 -13.10
CA LYS A 568 19.16 27.96 -12.92
C LYS A 568 19.23 28.44 -11.46
N LEU A 569 18.96 27.57 -10.49
CA LEU A 569 19.07 27.90 -9.07
C LEU A 569 20.53 28.20 -8.68
N PHE A 570 21.49 27.48 -9.24
CA PHE A 570 22.92 27.74 -9.05
C PHE A 570 23.36 29.07 -9.68
N GLU A 571 22.91 29.38 -10.89
CA GLU A 571 23.15 30.65 -11.55
C GLU A 571 22.59 31.84 -10.75
N LEU A 572 21.42 31.67 -10.13
CA LEU A 572 20.78 32.61 -9.22
C LEU A 572 21.44 32.67 -7.83
N LYS A 573 22.47 31.85 -7.57
CA LYS A 573 23.12 31.67 -6.26
C LYS A 573 22.13 31.31 -5.13
N ALA A 574 21.06 30.64 -5.46
CA ALA A 574 20.07 30.14 -4.51
C ALA A 574 20.49 28.82 -3.88
N ILE A 575 21.34 28.03 -4.56
CA ILE A 575 21.92 26.78 -4.07
C ILE A 575 23.45 26.84 -4.22
N ASP A 576 24.14 26.10 -3.37
CA ASP A 576 25.59 25.94 -3.39
C ASP A 576 26.04 24.80 -4.33
N GLN A 577 27.35 24.59 -4.45
CA GLN A 577 27.90 23.53 -5.32
C GLN A 577 27.54 22.13 -4.82
N GLU A 578 27.38 21.97 -3.53
CA GLU A 578 27.01 20.71 -2.90
C GLU A 578 25.58 20.32 -3.30
N ALA A 579 24.62 21.22 -3.10
CA ALA A 579 23.23 21.04 -3.49
C ALA A 579 23.05 20.85 -5.02
N LEU A 580 23.88 21.53 -5.83
CA LEU A 580 23.88 21.31 -7.28
C LEU A 580 24.31 19.89 -7.65
N LEU A 581 25.42 19.41 -7.09
CA LEU A 581 25.93 18.06 -7.38
C LEU A 581 25.00 16.97 -6.84
N GLU A 582 24.35 17.19 -5.71
CA GLU A 582 23.32 16.33 -5.17
C GLU A 582 22.09 16.28 -6.09
N ALA A 583 21.59 17.43 -6.54
CA ALA A 583 20.46 17.53 -7.46
C ALA A 583 20.76 16.89 -8.84
N LEU A 584 22.02 16.97 -9.30
CA LEU A 584 22.49 16.28 -10.50
C LEU A 584 22.63 14.76 -10.30
N ASN A 585 22.49 14.27 -9.06
CA ASN A 585 22.69 12.87 -8.68
C ASN A 585 24.04 12.30 -9.17
N PHE A 586 25.10 13.10 -9.04
CA PHE A 586 26.43 12.75 -9.55
C PHE A 586 27.06 11.68 -8.65
N PRO A 587 27.44 10.50 -9.17
CA PRO A 587 28.04 9.46 -8.34
C PRO A 587 29.33 9.94 -7.67
N GLY A 588 29.41 9.82 -6.33
CA GLY A 588 30.62 10.22 -5.59
C GLY A 588 30.78 11.74 -5.35
N TRP A 589 29.71 12.52 -5.46
CA TRP A 589 29.74 13.97 -5.28
C TRP A 589 30.37 14.40 -3.94
N LYS A 590 30.13 13.66 -2.86
CA LYS A 590 30.74 13.92 -1.54
C LYS A 590 32.27 13.84 -1.57
N GLU A 591 32.82 12.86 -2.30
CA GLU A 591 34.27 12.71 -2.47
C GLU A 591 34.86 13.83 -3.36
N ILE A 592 34.09 14.28 -4.35
CA ILE A 592 34.53 15.37 -5.24
C ILE A 592 34.62 16.68 -4.45
N ILE A 593 33.63 17.00 -3.63
CA ILE A 593 33.66 18.21 -2.77
C ILE A 593 34.78 18.12 -1.75
N LYS A 594 34.95 16.96 -1.10
CA LYS A 594 36.06 16.75 -0.16
C LYS A 594 37.43 16.94 -0.85
N ARG A 595 37.60 16.42 -2.06
CA ARG A 595 38.84 16.64 -2.85
C ARG A 595 39.01 18.10 -3.24
N ALA A 596 37.95 18.78 -3.66
CA ALA A 596 37.99 20.17 -4.04
C ALA A 596 38.36 21.06 -2.84
N GLN A 597 37.83 20.79 -1.67
CA GLN A 597 38.16 21.47 -0.43
C GLN A 597 39.61 21.16 0.00
N MET A 598 40.03 19.89 -0.03
CA MET A 598 41.41 19.49 0.28
C MET A 598 42.42 20.12 -0.72
N SER A 599 42.10 20.12 -2.02
CA SER A 599 42.99 20.70 -3.03
C SER A 599 43.20 22.21 -2.84
N MET A 600 42.23 22.93 -2.30
CA MET A 600 42.34 24.35 -2.05
C MET A 600 43.27 24.66 -0.85
N PHE A 601 43.22 23.85 0.18
CA PHE A 601 44.11 23.94 1.33
C PHE A 601 45.54 23.49 0.97
N ASP A 602 45.66 22.37 0.25
CA ASP A 602 46.95 21.86 -0.21
C ASP A 602 47.63 22.85 -1.17
N GLN A 603 46.88 23.52 -2.06
CA GLN A 603 47.39 24.55 -2.93
C GLN A 603 47.87 25.78 -2.15
N ILE A 604 47.14 26.20 -1.11
CA ILE A 604 47.57 27.31 -0.24
C ILE A 604 48.86 26.95 0.49
N ILE A 605 48.98 25.72 0.98
CA ILE A 605 50.20 25.25 1.67
C ILE A 605 51.36 25.12 0.68
N GLU A 606 51.11 24.60 -0.53
CA GLU A 606 52.11 24.48 -1.59
C GLU A 606 52.65 25.86 -2.00
N ILE A 607 51.78 26.87 -2.16
CA ILE A 607 52.16 28.27 -2.43
C ILE A 607 52.96 28.87 -1.27
N LEU A 608 52.60 28.58 -0.02
CA LEU A 608 53.33 29.05 1.16
C LEU A 608 54.72 28.43 1.30
N LEU A 609 54.85 27.14 0.93
CA LEU A 609 56.16 26.45 0.85
C LEU A 609 57.02 27.02 -0.29
N GLU A 610 56.45 27.30 -1.46
CA GLU A 610 57.18 27.97 -2.56
C GLU A 610 57.62 29.39 -2.21
N MET A 611 56.87 30.09 -1.35
CA MET A 611 57.25 31.42 -0.84
C MET A 611 58.35 31.39 0.24
N GLY A 612 58.89 30.21 0.54
CA GLY A 612 60.04 30.00 1.45
C GLY A 612 59.67 29.90 2.92
N MET A 613 58.42 29.50 3.24
CA MET A 613 58.03 29.21 4.62
C MET A 613 58.62 27.88 5.07
N PRO A 614 59.20 27.77 6.28
CA PRO A 614 59.72 26.49 6.81
C PRO A 614 58.61 25.46 6.94
N GLU A 615 58.88 24.19 6.59
CA GLU A 615 57.93 23.09 6.65
C GLU A 615 57.21 22.97 8.01
N GLU A 616 57.89 23.23 9.11
CA GLU A 616 57.31 23.21 10.46
C GLU A 616 56.23 24.29 10.67
N GLN A 617 56.36 25.45 10.07
CA GLN A 617 55.37 26.53 10.15
C GLN A 617 54.20 26.29 9.21
N ALA A 618 54.42 25.64 8.07
CA ALA A 618 53.38 25.26 7.14
C ALA A 618 52.50 24.16 7.76
N MET A 619 53.07 23.17 8.48
CA MET A 619 52.32 22.15 9.23
C MET A 619 51.50 22.77 10.39
N GLN A 620 52.05 23.70 11.16
CA GLN A 620 51.30 24.40 12.22
C GLN A 620 50.15 25.22 11.67
N LEU A 621 50.33 25.82 10.50
CA LEU A 621 49.27 26.56 9.84
C LEU A 621 48.19 25.67 9.28
N GLN A 622 48.56 24.47 8.82
CA GLN A 622 47.63 23.43 8.39
C GLN A 622 46.76 22.92 9.55
N GLU A 623 47.38 22.68 10.70
CA GLU A 623 46.70 22.25 11.91
C GLU A 623 45.74 23.34 12.43
N MET A 624 46.17 24.59 12.43
CA MET A 624 45.35 25.76 12.82
C MET A 624 44.20 26.03 11.84
N LEU A 625 44.39 25.78 10.53
CA LEU A 625 43.33 25.91 9.51
C LEU A 625 42.34 24.76 9.60
N MET A 626 42.76 23.56 9.96
CA MET A 626 41.87 22.44 10.24
C MET A 626 41.03 22.68 11.52
N GLU A 627 41.62 23.19 12.60
CA GLU A 627 40.89 23.60 13.80
C GLU A 627 39.88 24.71 13.52
N LEU A 628 40.25 25.73 12.74
CA LEU A 628 39.34 26.79 12.33
C LEU A 628 38.20 26.30 11.43
N GLN A 629 38.43 25.28 10.63
CA GLN A 629 37.39 24.65 9.80
C GLN A 629 36.44 23.86 10.67
N ASP A 630 36.90 23.17 11.69
CA ASP A 630 36.08 22.46 12.63
C ASP A 630 35.30 23.42 13.56
N ASP A 631 35.91 24.55 13.95
CA ASP A 631 35.22 25.60 14.69
C ASP A 631 34.18 26.35 13.85
N LEU A 632 34.40 26.53 12.55
CA LEU A 632 33.42 27.11 11.62
C LEU A 632 32.28 26.15 11.32
N LYS A 633 32.51 24.82 11.37
CA LYS A 633 31.47 23.78 11.28
C LYS A 633 30.66 23.63 12.56
N SER A 634 31.27 23.95 13.71
CA SER A 634 30.62 23.89 15.03
C SER A 634 29.92 25.20 15.45
N SER A 635 30.05 26.27 14.65
CA SER A 635 29.44 27.55 14.97
C SER A 635 28.01 27.64 14.39
N PRO A 636 26.96 27.83 15.21
CA PRO A 636 25.57 27.84 14.75
C PRO A 636 25.12 29.09 14.00
N ASN A 637 26.07 29.95 13.54
CA ASN A 637 25.76 31.14 12.79
C ASN A 637 26.39 31.13 11.40
N GLY A 638 25.68 30.50 10.44
CA GLY A 638 25.92 30.72 9.02
C GLY A 638 25.88 32.22 8.69
N PHE A 639 26.84 32.69 7.92
CA PHE A 639 26.95 34.03 7.43
C PHE A 639 25.62 34.55 6.86
N GLY A 640 24.86 35.27 7.69
CA GLY A 640 23.79 36.12 7.24
C GLY A 640 24.37 37.32 6.52
N ALA A 641 24.02 37.45 5.25
CA ALA A 641 24.35 38.62 4.43
C ALA A 641 24.04 39.89 5.20
N GLY A 642 25.08 40.70 5.48
CA GLY A 642 24.98 41.94 6.19
C GLY A 642 24.01 42.89 5.51
N LYS A 643 22.91 43.23 6.19
CA LYS A 643 22.05 44.34 5.81
C LYS A 643 22.89 45.63 5.80
N PRO A 644 22.86 46.46 4.75
CA PRO A 644 23.50 47.77 4.77
C PRO A 644 22.80 48.66 5.80
N LYS A 645 23.57 49.21 6.74
CA LYS A 645 23.11 50.24 7.66
C LYS A 645 22.65 51.49 6.88
N PRO A 646 21.52 52.10 7.20
CA PRO A 646 21.12 53.36 6.58
C PRO A 646 22.06 54.48 7.01
N GLY A 647 22.75 55.00 6.05
CA GLY A 647 23.61 56.18 6.24
C GLY A 647 22.78 57.43 6.46
N THR A 648 23.11 58.17 7.50
CA THR A 648 22.62 59.49 7.86
C THR A 648 22.84 60.52 6.72
N PRO A 649 21.90 61.40 6.42
CA PRO A 649 22.07 62.43 5.40
C PRO A 649 22.93 63.58 5.95
N LYS A 650 24.06 63.90 5.31
CA LYS A 650 24.73 65.13 5.46
C LYS A 650 24.21 66.11 4.42
N ALA A 651 23.59 67.17 4.91
CA ALA A 651 23.33 68.41 4.19
C ALA A 651 24.59 69.13 3.87
N GLN A 652 24.71 69.69 2.66
CA GLN A 652 25.28 70.99 2.32
C GLN A 652 25.20 71.18 0.82
N GLN A 653 24.35 72.09 0.39
CA GLN A 653 24.64 73.48 -0.03
C GLN A 653 25.61 73.59 -1.19
N GLY A 654 25.09 74.11 -2.28
CA GLY A 654 25.76 75.24 -2.88
C GLY A 654 25.83 75.25 -4.39
N LYS A 655 24.94 76.02 -5.00
CA LYS A 655 25.17 76.97 -6.10
C LYS A 655 25.74 76.48 -7.44
N GLY A 656 25.01 76.78 -8.49
CA GLY A 656 25.49 77.65 -9.52
C GLY A 656 25.28 77.12 -10.94
N SER A 657 24.45 77.90 -11.63
CA SER A 657 24.20 78.07 -13.05
C SER A 657 23.47 76.99 -13.81
#